data_2a2079588d7baf97b748b34d18e940a7
#
_entry.id   2a2079588d7baf97b748b34d18e940a7
#
_cell.length_a   1.000
_cell.length_b   1.000
_cell.length_c   1.000
_cell.angle_alpha   90.00
_cell.angle_beta   90.00
_cell.angle_gamma   90.00
#
_symmetry.space_group_name_H-M   'P 1'
#
loop_
_entity.id
_entity.type
_entity.pdbx_description
1 polymer ?
#
loop_
_entity_poly.entity_id
_entity_poly.type
_entity_poly.pdbx_seq_one_letter_code
_entity_poly.pdbx_strand_id
1 'polypeptide(L)'
;MNRIRRFLAGFIVFAFSPCFLVSGVAEDKVITSAELQQVSQTNFWYALSVLEPSFVLADRAYQGDVAGYVPDESAVRGFSRWTSRAKNRNILFVIDGNRVPLNVARALNVCDIKEIRVMNDAVSLAAWGINGADGVVEIRTVRPTVTPLQVTYHADLTMLSADKSPYRVQQKGVSGATDWLSEPLRTGFMQRHQIDVGGSDGLVSYKFTAAFAPAGRGVMKGSGNDDLGLRAYVGYRHRAISVYNDIAFDYYKARTSSFGRWGDMALISGAESPYDGQGMLRPFVDVGGKPVPNPVYEHSLGSFFKERTATLTDRLGLRIDLPWGLQFNGNYSYVRQFVRYDDFRSPSSAIFLANTDLRANGTYHIRRSGYTSYEGGASLDHHANIARGRLASSLGFSLFDGHRTGESYGGRGILSDRMAYITFTQGYDTLQAPTANRLYERTLRIFVNADYTFNRRYGIMLSGNLNRSNLLAPDNRTRFYWAGKLYWNVHNEPWLKNDRLKALRLYLEAGTTGVVPFSYTDFTNTYTNNINDEYIYNYYQIGSRLSAKPNTRLKPVTMLMWAAGADMTTETGHFHAEFYRNSARNQLVVTPLPAIDGFYTQAANGGKVINTGFELTASDRLFTYKNVSVDGWMAMRYNHNGMADIPAYFNENVLNKQPLMMYGMGQSTFRGSIGWLMAWKKWGLGGSFTGVTGNKVVDYLTATHALHSDNRLQWSSLWLGRTLKFKSKYVDNIQWMLQGSNLLTWRSARVPEGICYPLTRSFTLSASIMF
;
A
#
# COMPACT_ATOMS: atom_id res chain seq x y z
N MET A 1 -4.63 -16.51 -40.06
CA MET A 1 -5.01 -16.81 -38.66
C MET A 1 -3.83 -17.08 -37.73
N ASN A 2 -2.73 -17.65 -38.18
CA ASN A 2 -1.58 -17.95 -37.29
C ASN A 2 -0.58 -16.80 -37.02
N ARG A 3 -0.71 -15.63 -37.65
CA ARG A 3 0.19 -14.48 -37.45
C ARG A 3 -0.27 -13.48 -36.37
N ILE A 4 -1.54 -13.49 -36.00
CA ILE A 4 -2.11 -12.59 -34.97
C ILE A 4 -1.88 -13.16 -33.55
N ARG A 5 -1.85 -14.51 -33.41
CA ARG A 5 -1.44 -15.18 -32.16
C ARG A 5 -0.01 -14.85 -31.73
N ARG A 6 0.89 -14.51 -32.66
CA ARG A 6 2.27 -14.13 -32.35
C ARG A 6 2.44 -12.68 -31.88
N PHE A 7 1.43 -11.83 -32.02
CA PHE A 7 1.53 -10.42 -31.61
C PHE A 7 1.15 -10.21 -30.12
N LEU A 8 0.25 -11.03 -29.59
CA LEU A 8 -0.05 -11.12 -28.16
C LEU A 8 0.86 -12.14 -27.43
N ALA A 9 1.41 -13.10 -28.15
CA ALA A 9 2.29 -14.15 -27.62
C ALA A 9 3.74 -13.70 -27.38
N GLY A 10 4.14 -12.50 -27.79
CA GLY A 10 5.45 -11.93 -27.51
C GLY A 10 5.64 -11.51 -26.05
N PHE A 11 4.62 -11.58 -25.21
CA PHE A 11 4.66 -11.30 -23.77
C PHE A 11 4.37 -12.53 -22.89
N ILE A 12 4.07 -13.68 -23.47
CA ILE A 12 3.85 -14.90 -22.69
C ILE A 12 5.04 -15.83 -22.94
N VAL A 13 6.08 -15.67 -22.18
CA VAL A 13 7.07 -16.71 -22.01
C VAL A 13 6.91 -17.31 -20.63
N PHE A 14 6.53 -18.58 -20.62
CA PHE A 14 6.38 -19.39 -19.44
C PHE A 14 7.66 -19.39 -18.59
N ALA A 15 7.60 -18.78 -17.42
CA ALA A 15 8.55 -19.04 -16.37
C ALA A 15 7.78 -19.63 -15.18
N PHE A 16 7.89 -20.92 -14.99
CA PHE A 16 7.47 -21.58 -13.78
C PHE A 16 8.28 -21.02 -12.62
N SER A 17 7.66 -20.18 -11.80
CA SER A 17 8.20 -19.79 -10.52
C SER A 17 7.59 -20.67 -9.44
N PRO A 18 8.36 -21.37 -8.62
CA PRO A 18 7.84 -22.12 -7.49
C PRO A 18 7.61 -21.14 -6.33
N CYS A 19 6.53 -20.44 -6.37
CA CYS A 19 5.95 -19.87 -5.16
C CYS A 19 4.86 -20.81 -4.69
N PHE A 20 4.67 -20.91 -3.38
CA PHE A 20 3.64 -21.66 -2.68
C PHE A 20 2.27 -21.59 -3.38
N LEU A 21 2.18 -22.17 -4.53
CA LEU A 21 0.94 -22.43 -5.21
C LEU A 21 0.55 -23.86 -4.84
N VAL A 22 -0.44 -23.96 -3.99
CA VAL A 22 -1.37 -25.05 -4.18
C VAL A 22 -1.87 -24.87 -5.61
N SER A 23 -1.27 -25.57 -6.57
CA SER A 23 -1.73 -25.56 -7.95
C SER A 23 -3.09 -26.25 -8.01
N GLY A 24 -4.13 -25.48 -7.84
CA GLY A 24 -5.51 -25.88 -7.64
C GLY A 24 -6.35 -24.79 -6.96
N VAL A 25 -5.71 -23.78 -6.38
CA VAL A 25 -6.42 -22.57 -5.90
C VAL A 25 -7.11 -21.94 -7.10
N ALA A 26 -8.38 -21.62 -6.95
CA ALA A 26 -9.17 -20.87 -7.92
C ALA A 26 -8.28 -19.80 -8.58
N GLU A 27 -8.42 -19.62 -9.88
CA GLU A 27 -7.73 -18.54 -10.58
C GLU A 27 -8.25 -17.20 -10.01
N ASP A 28 -7.65 -16.76 -8.89
CA ASP A 28 -7.84 -15.42 -8.41
C ASP A 28 -7.39 -14.47 -9.53
N LYS A 29 -8.06 -13.37 -9.68
CA LYS A 29 -7.71 -12.36 -10.67
C LYS A 29 -6.24 -11.98 -10.52
N VAL A 30 -5.48 -12.28 -11.55
CA VAL A 30 -4.07 -11.91 -11.69
C VAL A 30 -4.01 -10.66 -12.56
N ILE A 31 -3.45 -9.59 -12.04
CA ILE A 31 -3.23 -8.35 -12.77
C ILE A 31 -1.81 -8.40 -13.35
N THR A 32 -1.73 -8.39 -14.66
CA THR A 32 -0.46 -8.49 -15.39
C THR A 32 0.27 -7.14 -15.47
N SER A 33 1.58 -7.19 -15.72
CA SER A 33 2.38 -5.99 -16.01
C SER A 33 1.81 -5.14 -17.13
N ALA A 34 1.28 -5.76 -18.17
CA ALA A 34 0.68 -5.06 -19.31
C ALA A 34 -0.57 -4.27 -18.90
N GLU A 35 -1.43 -4.83 -18.06
CA GLU A 35 -2.61 -4.14 -17.53
C GLU A 35 -2.22 -2.99 -16.61
N LEU A 36 -1.22 -3.18 -15.74
CA LEU A 36 -0.70 -2.10 -14.89
C LEU A 36 -0.18 -0.92 -15.72
N GLN A 37 0.62 -1.22 -16.73
CA GLN A 37 1.22 -0.22 -17.62
C GLN A 37 0.17 0.59 -18.40
N GLN A 38 -0.97 0.00 -18.74
CA GLN A 38 -2.09 0.70 -19.40
C GLN A 38 -2.71 1.78 -18.52
N VAL A 39 -2.61 1.65 -17.20
CA VAL A 39 -3.16 2.64 -16.25
C VAL A 39 -2.09 3.60 -15.76
N SER A 40 -0.91 3.09 -15.39
CA SER A 40 0.23 3.91 -14.98
C SER A 40 1.56 3.20 -15.22
N GLN A 41 2.49 3.89 -15.90
CA GLN A 41 3.85 3.38 -16.14
C GLN A 41 4.75 3.48 -14.91
N THR A 42 4.49 4.46 -14.05
CA THR A 42 5.41 4.83 -12.96
C THR A 42 4.87 4.53 -11.58
N ASN A 43 3.55 4.30 -11.45
CA ASN A 43 2.90 4.10 -10.16
C ASN A 43 1.94 2.91 -10.19
N PHE A 44 2.46 1.72 -9.82
CA PHE A 44 1.63 0.51 -9.80
C PHE A 44 0.55 0.52 -8.70
N TRP A 45 0.72 1.28 -7.61
CA TRP A 45 -0.31 1.43 -6.58
C TRP A 45 -1.56 2.10 -7.12
N TYR A 46 -1.36 3.17 -7.90
CA TYR A 46 -2.45 3.83 -8.57
C TYR A 46 -3.10 2.90 -9.60
N ALA A 47 -2.30 2.22 -10.42
CA ALA A 47 -2.79 1.25 -11.38
C ALA A 47 -3.59 0.13 -10.71
N LEU A 48 -3.06 -0.45 -9.64
CA LEU A 48 -3.73 -1.48 -8.84
C LEU A 48 -5.08 -0.98 -8.31
N SER A 49 -5.14 0.24 -7.79
CA SER A 49 -6.38 0.81 -7.26
C SER A 49 -7.46 1.06 -8.32
N VAL A 50 -7.09 1.17 -9.58
CA VAL A 50 -8.02 1.32 -10.72
C VAL A 50 -8.49 -0.04 -11.22
N LEU A 51 -7.57 -1.01 -11.32
CA LEU A 51 -7.83 -2.34 -11.89
C LEU A 51 -8.50 -3.30 -10.89
N GLU A 52 -8.22 -3.14 -9.59
CA GLU A 52 -8.71 -4.01 -8.53
C GLU A 52 -9.61 -3.24 -7.57
N PRO A 53 -10.94 -3.39 -7.66
CA PRO A 53 -11.88 -2.63 -6.85
C PRO A 53 -11.86 -3.00 -5.37
N SER A 54 -11.38 -4.20 -5.01
CA SER A 54 -11.21 -4.60 -3.62
C SER A 54 -10.08 -3.85 -2.93
N PHE A 55 -9.06 -3.41 -3.68
CA PHE A 55 -7.93 -2.64 -3.17
C PHE A 55 -8.27 -1.15 -3.13
N VAL A 56 -8.45 -0.61 -1.93
CA VAL A 56 -8.81 0.79 -1.71
C VAL A 56 -7.62 1.56 -1.18
N LEU A 57 -7.18 2.55 -1.94
CA LEU A 57 -6.29 3.60 -1.43
C LEU A 57 -7.13 4.61 -0.66
N ALA A 58 -6.75 4.90 0.58
CA ALA A 58 -7.38 5.98 1.33
C ALA A 58 -7.03 7.34 0.71
N ASP A 59 -7.95 8.31 0.80
CA ASP A 59 -7.71 9.66 0.26
C ASP A 59 -6.51 10.36 0.92
N ARG A 60 -6.17 10.00 2.15
CA ARG A 60 -4.97 10.46 2.86
C ARG A 60 -3.67 9.81 2.36
N ALA A 61 -3.77 8.76 1.55
CA ALA A 61 -2.62 8.11 0.93
C ALA A 61 -1.88 8.99 -0.10
N TYR A 62 -2.40 10.18 -0.39
CA TYR A 62 -1.72 11.21 -1.19
C TYR A 62 -0.64 11.95 -0.39
N GLN A 63 0.15 11.26 0.38
CA GLN A 63 1.16 11.91 1.24
C GLN A 63 2.50 12.17 0.54
N GLY A 64 2.66 11.75 -0.68
CA GLY A 64 3.90 11.98 -1.39
C GLY A 64 3.66 12.75 -2.66
N ASP A 65 4.10 13.97 -2.73
CA ASP A 65 3.97 14.78 -3.91
C ASP A 65 4.69 14.17 -5.13
N VAL A 66 5.77 13.45 -4.92
CA VAL A 66 6.62 12.91 -5.99
C VAL A 66 6.30 11.44 -6.29
N ALA A 67 6.03 10.65 -5.29
CA ALA A 67 5.77 9.21 -5.45
C ALA A 67 4.29 8.88 -5.69
N GLY A 68 3.40 9.87 -5.69
CA GLY A 68 1.98 9.63 -5.76
C GLY A 68 1.42 9.00 -4.49
N TYR A 69 0.61 7.98 -4.65
CA TYR A 69 -0.10 7.35 -3.53
C TYR A 69 0.82 6.56 -2.61
N VAL A 70 0.64 6.72 -1.30
CA VAL A 70 1.26 5.88 -0.28
C VAL A 70 0.17 4.98 0.33
N PRO A 71 0.33 3.65 0.32
CA PRO A 71 -0.71 2.73 0.75
C PRO A 71 -0.83 2.55 2.28
N ASP A 72 -0.28 3.44 3.09
CA ASP A 72 -0.25 3.33 4.55
C ASP A 72 -1.63 3.17 5.20
N GLU A 73 -2.68 3.68 4.57
CA GLU A 73 -4.06 3.57 5.04
C GLU A 73 -4.94 2.77 4.07
N SER A 74 -4.34 2.00 3.18
CA SER A 74 -5.06 1.17 2.21
C SER A 74 -5.73 -0.02 2.87
N ALA A 75 -6.79 -0.52 2.28
CA ALA A 75 -7.54 -1.66 2.78
C ALA A 75 -7.98 -2.57 1.63
N VAL A 76 -8.11 -3.86 1.91
CA VAL A 76 -8.76 -4.81 1.02
C VAL A 76 -10.13 -5.16 1.59
N ARG A 77 -11.19 -5.02 0.78
CA ARG A 77 -12.61 -5.28 1.15
C ARG A 77 -13.11 -4.54 2.40
N GLY A 78 -12.52 -3.40 2.74
CA GLY A 78 -12.99 -2.62 3.88
C GLY A 78 -12.16 -2.79 5.15
N PHE A 79 -12.66 -2.27 6.27
CA PHE A 79 -11.93 -2.24 7.51
C PHE A 79 -12.18 -3.47 8.37
N SER A 80 -11.11 -4.08 8.85
CA SER A 80 -11.17 -5.12 9.87
C SER A 80 -11.23 -4.54 11.30
N ARG A 81 -11.00 -3.24 11.48
CA ARG A 81 -10.86 -2.57 12.79
C ARG A 81 -11.60 -1.25 12.84
N TRP A 82 -12.06 -0.86 14.01
CA TRP A 82 -12.81 0.38 14.21
C TRP A 82 -12.08 1.49 14.97
N THR A 83 -10.89 1.27 15.51
CA THR A 83 -10.22 2.22 16.39
C THR A 83 -9.13 3.04 15.70
N SER A 84 -9.02 4.33 16.13
CA SER A 84 -7.95 5.25 15.69
C SER A 84 -6.55 4.83 16.12
N ARG A 85 -6.40 4.00 17.16
CA ARG A 85 -5.12 3.39 17.55
C ARG A 85 -4.58 2.43 16.48
N ALA A 86 -5.44 1.91 15.63
CA ALA A 86 -5.10 1.08 14.49
C ALA A 86 -4.58 1.90 13.29
N LYS A 87 -3.74 2.91 13.51
CA LYS A 87 -3.11 3.70 12.44
C LYS A 87 -2.26 2.85 11.49
N ASN A 88 -1.84 1.68 11.93
CA ASN A 88 -1.07 0.74 11.12
C ASN A 88 -2.01 -0.33 10.58
N ARG A 89 -2.75 -0.03 9.52
CA ARG A 89 -3.38 -1.05 8.69
C ARG A 89 -2.29 -1.68 7.86
N ASN A 90 -2.02 -2.93 8.13
CA ASN A 90 -0.92 -3.61 7.51
C ASN A 90 -1.48 -4.60 6.49
N ILE A 91 -1.79 -4.12 5.29
CA ILE A 91 -1.83 -5.01 4.14
C ILE A 91 -0.49 -5.72 4.12
N LEU A 92 -0.52 -7.03 4.04
CA LEU A 92 0.68 -7.83 3.96
C LEU A 92 1.20 -7.81 2.52
N PHE A 93 2.43 -7.32 2.33
CA PHE A 93 3.10 -7.37 1.04
C PHE A 93 4.00 -8.58 0.96
N VAL A 94 3.85 -9.30 -0.14
CA VAL A 94 4.62 -10.52 -0.42
C VAL A 94 5.26 -10.36 -1.80
N ILE A 95 6.58 -10.43 -1.88
CA ILE A 95 7.31 -10.42 -3.16
C ILE A 95 7.97 -11.77 -3.36
N ASP A 96 7.60 -12.46 -4.44
CA ASP A 96 8.11 -13.80 -4.78
C ASP A 96 8.03 -14.78 -3.60
N GLY A 97 6.90 -14.75 -2.85
CA GLY A 97 6.63 -15.64 -1.72
C GLY A 97 7.20 -15.19 -0.37
N ASN A 98 7.94 -14.11 -0.30
CA ASN A 98 8.55 -13.61 0.93
C ASN A 98 7.86 -12.34 1.42
N ARG A 99 7.62 -12.23 2.72
CA ARG A 99 7.07 -11.02 3.35
C ARG A 99 8.08 -9.89 3.24
N VAL A 100 7.59 -8.71 2.86
CA VAL A 100 8.43 -7.52 2.76
C VAL A 100 7.76 -6.32 3.42
N PRO A 101 8.55 -5.37 3.96
CA PRO A 101 8.02 -4.09 4.39
C PRO A 101 7.45 -3.29 3.21
N LEU A 102 6.47 -2.42 3.48
CA LEU A 102 5.86 -1.54 2.49
C LEU A 102 6.88 -0.77 1.63
N ASN A 103 7.97 -0.27 2.25
CA ASN A 103 8.98 0.51 1.53
C ASN A 103 9.73 -0.30 0.47
N VAL A 104 9.91 -1.61 0.68
CA VAL A 104 10.48 -2.52 -0.33
C VAL A 104 9.51 -2.71 -1.50
N ALA A 105 8.23 -2.93 -1.20
CA ALA A 105 7.21 -3.01 -2.24
C ALA A 105 7.07 -1.69 -3.01
N ARG A 106 7.24 -0.55 -2.34
CA ARG A 106 7.18 0.79 -2.95
C ARG A 106 8.32 1.05 -3.95
N ALA A 107 9.48 0.46 -3.73
CA ALA A 107 10.65 0.67 -4.59
C ALA A 107 10.55 -0.06 -5.94
N LEU A 108 9.61 -1.01 -6.10
CA LEU A 108 9.42 -1.74 -7.34
C LEU A 108 8.90 -0.83 -8.46
N ASN A 109 9.48 -0.98 -9.64
CA ASN A 109 8.95 -0.38 -10.85
C ASN A 109 7.90 -1.30 -11.49
N VAL A 110 6.96 -0.72 -12.25
CA VAL A 110 5.94 -1.47 -12.99
C VAL A 110 6.58 -2.47 -13.97
N CYS A 111 7.71 -2.12 -14.60
CA CYS A 111 8.42 -3.02 -15.52
C CYS A 111 9.12 -4.21 -14.83
N ASP A 112 9.38 -4.14 -13.52
CA ASP A 112 9.93 -5.27 -12.74
C ASP A 112 8.85 -6.25 -12.29
N ILE A 113 7.59 -5.84 -12.34
CA ILE A 113 6.45 -6.65 -11.92
C ILE A 113 6.02 -7.52 -13.10
N LYS A 114 5.94 -8.82 -12.87
CA LYS A 114 5.32 -9.75 -13.80
C LYS A 114 3.80 -9.74 -13.66
N GLU A 115 3.35 -9.88 -12.42
CA GLU A 115 1.94 -9.97 -12.06
C GLU A 115 1.74 -9.60 -10.59
N ILE A 116 0.55 -9.08 -10.29
CA ILE A 116 0.07 -8.82 -8.93
C ILE A 116 -1.22 -9.60 -8.71
N ARG A 117 -1.33 -10.18 -7.52
CA ARG A 117 -2.52 -10.84 -7.02
C ARG A 117 -2.94 -10.19 -5.71
N VAL A 118 -4.18 -9.74 -5.61
CA VAL A 118 -4.78 -9.26 -4.36
C VAL A 118 -5.60 -10.41 -3.78
N MET A 119 -5.10 -10.97 -2.69
CA MET A 119 -5.78 -12.05 -1.99
C MET A 119 -6.81 -11.45 -1.04
N ASN A 120 -8.04 -11.80 -1.23
CA ASN A 120 -9.19 -11.31 -0.45
C ASN A 120 -10.19 -12.43 -0.11
N ASP A 121 -9.95 -13.65 -0.61
CA ASP A 121 -10.74 -14.86 -0.35
C ASP A 121 -10.35 -15.53 0.98
N ALA A 122 -11.28 -16.33 1.52
CA ALA A 122 -11.10 -16.95 2.83
C ALA A 122 -9.94 -17.94 2.88
N VAL A 123 -9.75 -18.75 1.82
CA VAL A 123 -8.71 -19.80 1.78
C VAL A 123 -7.32 -19.19 1.71
N SER A 124 -7.12 -18.23 0.82
CA SER A 124 -5.83 -17.53 0.68
C SER A 124 -5.46 -16.76 1.95
N LEU A 125 -6.43 -16.04 2.56
CA LEU A 125 -6.15 -15.26 3.78
C LEU A 125 -5.93 -16.15 5.02
N ALA A 126 -6.61 -17.29 5.13
CA ALA A 126 -6.36 -18.25 6.21
C ALA A 126 -4.94 -18.80 6.16
N ALA A 127 -4.37 -18.98 4.97
CA ALA A 127 -2.99 -19.43 4.81
C ALA A 127 -1.96 -18.42 5.38
N TRP A 128 -2.30 -17.13 5.49
CA TRP A 128 -1.48 -16.09 6.13
C TRP A 128 -1.83 -15.86 7.61
N GLY A 129 -2.94 -16.42 8.09
CA GLY A 129 -3.33 -16.47 9.49
C GLY A 129 -3.45 -15.10 10.15
N ILE A 130 -2.65 -14.85 11.19
CA ILE A 130 -2.73 -13.63 12.00
C ILE A 130 -2.41 -12.32 11.24
N ASN A 131 -1.83 -12.40 10.08
CA ASN A 131 -1.46 -11.25 9.26
C ASN A 131 -2.39 -11.08 8.03
N GLY A 132 -3.41 -11.93 7.88
CA GLY A 132 -4.25 -11.96 6.68
C GLY A 132 -5.45 -11.02 6.69
N ALA A 133 -5.94 -10.56 7.86
CA ALA A 133 -7.25 -9.90 7.96
C ALA A 133 -7.34 -8.53 7.25
N ASP A 134 -6.23 -7.85 7.03
CA ASP A 134 -6.21 -6.57 6.29
C ASP A 134 -5.98 -6.77 4.78
N GLY A 135 -5.87 -8.02 4.31
CA GLY A 135 -5.59 -8.40 2.93
C GLY A 135 -4.11 -8.66 2.66
N VAL A 136 -3.84 -9.37 1.58
CA VAL A 136 -2.48 -9.71 1.11
C VAL A 136 -2.33 -9.27 -0.34
N VAL A 137 -1.24 -8.57 -0.64
CA VAL A 137 -0.85 -8.21 -2.01
C VAL A 137 0.41 -9.00 -2.35
N GLU A 138 0.26 -10.03 -3.19
CA GLU A 138 1.36 -10.81 -3.72
C GLU A 138 1.84 -10.21 -5.04
N ILE A 139 3.13 -9.92 -5.11
CA ILE A 139 3.80 -9.38 -6.29
C ILE A 139 4.81 -10.42 -6.77
N ARG A 140 4.73 -10.77 -8.03
CA ARG A 140 5.73 -11.61 -8.68
C ARG A 140 6.57 -10.78 -9.60
N THR A 141 7.88 -10.94 -9.49
CA THR A 141 8.83 -10.19 -10.32
C THR A 141 9.14 -10.89 -11.64
N VAL A 142 9.56 -10.10 -12.63
CA VAL A 142 10.01 -10.64 -13.93
C VAL A 142 11.32 -11.38 -13.73
N ARG A 143 11.35 -12.65 -14.15
CA ARG A 143 12.56 -13.50 -14.16
C ARG A 143 12.99 -13.80 -15.59
N PRO A 144 14.30 -13.98 -15.83
CA PRO A 144 14.79 -14.36 -17.15
C PRO A 144 14.23 -15.71 -17.59
N THR A 145 13.90 -15.80 -18.84
CA THR A 145 13.55 -17.04 -19.54
C THR A 145 14.76 -17.54 -20.30
N VAL A 146 14.67 -18.74 -20.89
CA VAL A 146 15.74 -19.29 -21.74
C VAL A 146 15.90 -18.38 -22.95
N THR A 147 16.84 -17.46 -22.87
CA THR A 147 17.17 -16.47 -23.90
C THR A 147 18.66 -16.17 -23.86
N PRO A 148 19.29 -15.86 -25.01
CA PRO A 148 20.64 -15.27 -25.01
C PRO A 148 20.71 -14.02 -24.14
N LEU A 149 21.92 -13.54 -23.91
CA LEU A 149 22.14 -12.25 -23.25
C LEU A 149 21.27 -11.17 -23.90
N GLN A 150 20.47 -10.52 -23.09
CA GLN A 150 19.59 -9.44 -23.47
C GLN A 150 19.87 -8.23 -22.60
N VAL A 151 20.01 -7.07 -23.23
CA VAL A 151 20.13 -5.79 -22.55
C VAL A 151 18.89 -4.98 -22.90
N THR A 152 18.24 -4.43 -21.86
CA THR A 152 17.09 -3.55 -22.06
C THR A 152 17.32 -2.24 -21.30
N TYR A 153 17.10 -1.15 -21.97
CA TYR A 153 17.09 0.18 -21.35
C TYR A 153 15.67 0.74 -21.33
N HIS A 154 15.24 1.15 -20.14
CA HIS A 154 13.95 1.83 -19.92
C HIS A 154 14.19 3.27 -19.50
N ALA A 155 13.42 4.19 -20.05
CA ALA A 155 13.40 5.60 -19.66
C ALA A 155 11.97 6.09 -19.52
N ASP A 156 11.65 6.70 -18.39
CA ASP A 156 10.38 7.36 -18.14
C ASP A 156 10.63 8.84 -17.84
N LEU A 157 9.98 9.72 -18.61
CA LEU A 157 10.00 11.16 -18.42
C LEU A 157 8.59 11.61 -18.07
N THR A 158 8.38 12.09 -16.85
CA THR A 158 7.05 12.43 -16.32
C THR A 158 6.98 13.89 -15.96
N MET A 159 6.01 14.59 -16.55
CA MET A 159 5.60 15.93 -16.15
C MET A 159 4.41 15.81 -15.20
N LEU A 160 4.45 16.52 -14.08
CA LEU A 160 3.44 16.54 -13.05
C LEU A 160 2.76 17.90 -12.99
N SER A 161 1.44 17.91 -12.91
CA SER A 161 0.64 19.13 -12.74
C SER A 161 -0.41 18.93 -11.66
N ALA A 162 -0.56 19.88 -10.76
CA ALA A 162 -1.59 19.81 -9.73
C ALA A 162 -2.99 19.95 -10.35
N ASP A 163 -3.90 19.07 -9.97
CA ASP A 163 -5.31 19.16 -10.32
C ASP A 163 -6.06 19.95 -9.25
N LYS A 164 -6.30 21.25 -9.50
CA LYS A 164 -7.09 22.12 -8.63
C LYS A 164 -8.60 22.04 -8.90
N SER A 165 -9.02 21.40 -10.00
CA SER A 165 -10.42 21.39 -10.44
C SER A 165 -11.41 20.79 -9.43
N PRO A 166 -11.03 19.77 -8.61
CA PRO A 166 -11.92 19.25 -7.58
C PRO A 166 -12.10 20.18 -6.36
N TYR A 167 -11.28 21.23 -6.26
CA TYR A 167 -11.24 22.11 -5.08
C TYR A 167 -11.90 23.45 -5.38
N ARG A 168 -13.02 23.71 -4.71
CA ARG A 168 -13.72 24.99 -4.84
C ARG A 168 -13.13 25.97 -3.83
N VAL A 169 -12.47 26.99 -4.32
CA VAL A 169 -12.02 28.13 -3.50
C VAL A 169 -13.23 29.01 -3.17
N GLN A 170 -13.36 29.46 -1.93
CA GLN A 170 -14.44 30.34 -1.47
C GLN A 170 -14.46 31.73 -2.15
N GLN A 171 -13.55 32.00 -3.09
CA GLN A 171 -13.27 33.32 -3.59
C GLN A 171 -13.24 33.43 -5.10
N LYS A 172 -14.40 33.39 -5.72
CA LYS A 172 -14.59 33.98 -7.03
C LYS A 172 -15.15 35.39 -6.83
N GLY A 173 -14.38 36.40 -7.21
CA GLY A 173 -14.96 37.74 -7.41
C GLY A 173 -14.24 38.95 -6.79
N VAL A 174 -13.10 38.77 -6.09
CA VAL A 174 -12.32 39.93 -5.61
C VAL A 174 -11.18 40.20 -6.58
N SER A 175 -11.14 41.32 -7.23
CA SER A 175 -10.02 41.79 -8.06
C SER A 175 -8.78 41.96 -7.18
N GLY A 176 -7.65 41.37 -7.59
CA GLY A 176 -6.40 41.41 -6.83
C GLY A 176 -6.27 40.36 -5.70
N ALA A 177 -7.19 39.37 -5.64
CA ALA A 177 -7.14 38.32 -4.64
C ALA A 177 -5.96 37.37 -4.85
N THR A 178 -5.32 36.93 -3.74
CA THR A 178 -4.27 35.94 -3.73
C THR A 178 -4.85 34.52 -3.96
N ASP A 179 -4.40 33.80 -4.96
CA ASP A 179 -4.73 32.36 -5.15
C ASP A 179 -3.81 31.50 -4.27
N TRP A 180 -4.13 31.39 -2.98
CA TRP A 180 -3.36 30.65 -1.99
C TRP A 180 -3.15 29.17 -2.37
N LEU A 181 -4.07 28.55 -3.10
CA LEU A 181 -3.92 27.18 -3.56
C LEU A 181 -2.87 27.06 -4.66
N SER A 182 -2.60 28.13 -5.43
CA SER A 182 -1.59 28.13 -6.48
C SER A 182 -0.21 28.54 -6.00
N GLU A 183 -0.12 29.36 -4.94
CA GLU A 183 1.15 29.86 -4.43
C GLU A 183 2.21 28.78 -4.17
N PRO A 184 1.90 27.62 -3.54
CA PRO A 184 2.88 26.59 -3.30
C PRO A 184 3.17 25.75 -4.54
N LEU A 185 2.43 25.90 -5.64
CA LEU A 185 2.46 24.96 -6.76
C LEU A 185 3.45 25.36 -7.84
N ARG A 186 3.93 24.34 -8.52
CA ARG A 186 4.73 24.42 -9.76
C ARG A 186 4.46 23.19 -10.63
N THR A 187 4.87 23.25 -11.89
CA THR A 187 4.98 22.04 -12.70
C THR A 187 6.13 21.19 -12.17
N GLY A 188 5.82 19.96 -11.79
CA GLY A 188 6.80 18.98 -11.35
C GLY A 188 7.39 18.23 -12.54
N PHE A 189 8.55 17.65 -12.34
CA PHE A 189 9.23 16.82 -13.33
C PHE A 189 9.95 15.67 -12.66
N MET A 190 9.78 14.48 -13.19
CA MET A 190 10.46 13.26 -12.74
C MET A 190 11.05 12.55 -13.94
N GLN A 191 12.22 11.95 -13.73
CA GLN A 191 12.83 11.06 -14.69
C GLN A 191 13.26 9.78 -14.01
N ARG A 192 13.15 8.67 -14.70
CA ARG A 192 13.63 7.38 -14.26
C ARG A 192 14.35 6.70 -15.41
N HIS A 193 15.47 6.12 -15.10
CA HIS A 193 16.31 5.36 -16.04
C HIS A 193 16.56 4.00 -15.43
N GLN A 194 16.42 2.94 -16.22
CA GLN A 194 16.68 1.58 -15.78
C GLN A 194 17.39 0.80 -16.86
N ILE A 195 18.42 0.06 -16.48
CA ILE A 195 19.13 -0.88 -17.33
C ILE A 195 18.95 -2.28 -16.75
N ASP A 196 18.43 -3.18 -17.56
CA ASP A 196 18.32 -4.60 -17.28
C ASP A 196 19.28 -5.36 -18.16
N VAL A 197 20.08 -6.24 -17.56
CA VAL A 197 20.97 -7.18 -18.24
C VAL A 197 20.65 -8.57 -17.75
N GLY A 198 20.21 -9.45 -18.63
CA GLY A 198 19.80 -10.79 -18.21
C GLY A 198 19.90 -11.81 -19.33
N GLY A 199 19.88 -13.07 -18.93
CA GLY A 199 19.88 -14.19 -19.85
C GLY A 199 19.74 -15.52 -19.12
N SER A 200 19.59 -16.59 -19.90
CA SER A 200 19.55 -17.95 -19.39
C SER A 200 19.90 -18.96 -20.47
N ASP A 201 20.73 -19.92 -20.14
CA ASP A 201 21.03 -21.09 -20.98
C ASP A 201 20.18 -22.33 -20.63
N GLY A 202 19.24 -22.16 -19.68
CA GLY A 202 18.41 -23.26 -19.16
C GLY A 202 18.95 -23.88 -17.87
N LEU A 203 20.25 -23.84 -17.62
CA LEU A 203 20.88 -24.26 -16.36
C LEU A 203 21.04 -23.06 -15.41
N VAL A 204 21.65 -21.99 -15.92
CA VAL A 204 21.87 -20.76 -15.17
C VAL A 204 21.00 -19.66 -15.76
N SER A 205 20.30 -18.94 -14.91
CA SER A 205 19.56 -17.73 -15.25
C SER A 205 20.06 -16.59 -14.40
N TYR A 206 20.22 -15.40 -14.99
CA TYR A 206 20.68 -14.23 -14.27
C TYR A 206 19.98 -12.96 -14.78
N LYS A 207 19.76 -12.03 -13.89
CA LYS A 207 19.27 -10.68 -14.22
C LYS A 207 19.91 -9.67 -13.28
N PHE A 208 20.50 -8.63 -13.84
CA PHE A 208 21.00 -7.48 -13.14
C PHE A 208 20.17 -6.27 -13.54
N THR A 209 19.68 -5.54 -12.57
CA THR A 209 18.90 -4.31 -12.77
C THR A 209 19.56 -3.18 -12.03
N ALA A 210 19.79 -2.06 -12.72
CA ALA A 210 20.18 -0.80 -12.13
C ALA A 210 19.17 0.27 -12.54
N ALA A 211 18.50 0.85 -11.56
CA ALA A 211 17.49 1.89 -11.76
C ALA A 211 17.86 3.13 -10.96
N PHE A 212 17.72 4.31 -11.55
CA PHE A 212 17.92 5.56 -10.86
C PHE A 212 16.91 6.62 -11.33
N ALA A 213 16.45 7.43 -10.39
CA ALA A 213 15.53 8.54 -10.63
C ALA A 213 16.08 9.79 -9.96
N PRO A 214 16.97 10.53 -10.65
CA PRO A 214 17.63 11.68 -10.08
C PRO A 214 16.78 12.94 -10.17
N ALA A 215 16.95 13.83 -9.19
CA ALA A 215 16.45 15.21 -9.18
C ALA A 215 14.96 15.35 -9.47
N GLY A 216 14.14 14.41 -8.96
CA GLY A 216 12.68 14.51 -9.04
C GLY A 216 12.19 15.79 -8.38
N ARG A 217 11.33 16.54 -9.09
CA ARG A 217 10.69 17.76 -8.61
C ARG A 217 9.20 17.53 -8.51
N GLY A 218 8.65 17.61 -7.29
CA GLY A 218 7.22 17.51 -7.08
C GLY A 218 6.43 18.74 -7.49
N VAL A 219 5.12 18.64 -7.40
CA VAL A 219 4.19 19.73 -7.74
C VAL A 219 4.18 20.89 -6.72
N MET A 220 4.63 20.63 -5.50
CA MET A 220 4.83 21.68 -4.50
C MET A 220 6.28 22.21 -4.55
N LYS A 221 6.45 23.52 -4.51
CA LYS A 221 7.79 24.16 -4.45
C LYS A 221 8.56 23.62 -3.24
N GLY A 222 9.85 23.34 -3.40
CA GLY A 222 10.71 22.81 -2.33
C GLY A 222 10.64 21.30 -2.12
N SER A 223 9.68 20.59 -2.71
CA SER A 223 9.62 19.12 -2.63
C SER A 223 10.38 18.42 -3.75
N GLY A 224 10.86 17.21 -3.49
CA GLY A 224 11.53 16.39 -4.48
C GLY A 224 12.11 15.12 -3.89
N ASN A 225 12.56 14.20 -4.76
CA ASN A 225 13.22 12.96 -4.36
C ASN A 225 14.32 12.52 -5.32
N ASP A 226 15.20 11.66 -4.81
CA ASP A 226 16.18 10.90 -5.57
C ASP A 226 16.02 9.41 -5.20
N ASP A 227 16.02 8.52 -6.19
CA ASP A 227 15.92 7.08 -5.99
C ASP A 227 17.06 6.35 -6.70
N LEU A 228 17.62 5.32 -6.05
CA LEU A 228 18.57 4.37 -6.62
C LEU A 228 18.14 2.97 -6.23
N GLY A 229 17.97 2.09 -7.20
CA GLY A 229 17.68 0.67 -7.00
C GLY A 229 18.69 -0.20 -7.74
N LEU A 230 19.28 -1.17 -7.05
CA LEU A 230 20.18 -2.17 -7.63
C LEU A 230 19.61 -3.55 -7.28
N ARG A 231 19.53 -4.43 -8.26
CA ARG A 231 19.07 -5.81 -8.04
C ARG A 231 19.94 -6.79 -8.80
N ALA A 232 20.22 -7.92 -8.18
CA ALA A 232 20.91 -9.04 -8.78
C ALA A 232 20.15 -10.34 -8.50
N TYR A 233 19.68 -10.98 -9.54
CA TYR A 233 19.08 -12.31 -9.49
C TYR A 233 20.00 -13.30 -10.16
N VAL A 234 20.25 -14.44 -9.50
CA VAL A 234 20.95 -15.60 -10.06
C VAL A 234 20.18 -16.84 -9.70
N GLY A 235 19.84 -17.64 -10.69
CA GLY A 235 19.16 -18.93 -10.54
C GLY A 235 19.93 -20.06 -11.20
N TYR A 236 19.97 -21.20 -10.55
CA TYR A 236 20.53 -22.43 -11.07
C TYR A 236 19.47 -23.52 -11.05
N ARG A 237 19.28 -24.19 -12.17
CA ARG A 237 18.35 -25.32 -12.30
C ARG A 237 19.00 -26.48 -13.01
N HIS A 238 19.11 -27.60 -12.31
CA HIS A 238 19.61 -28.84 -12.89
C HIS A 238 18.76 -30.01 -12.43
N ARG A 239 18.18 -30.77 -13.40
CA ARG A 239 17.29 -31.90 -13.12
C ARG A 239 16.18 -31.55 -12.10
N ALA A 240 16.23 -32.19 -10.93
CA ALA A 240 15.26 -32.06 -9.86
C ALA A 240 15.50 -30.85 -8.93
N ILE A 241 16.65 -30.17 -9.03
CA ILE A 241 17.06 -29.13 -8.10
C ILE A 241 17.01 -27.75 -8.78
N SER A 242 16.38 -26.81 -8.13
CA SER A 242 16.40 -25.39 -8.49
C SER A 242 16.79 -24.57 -7.26
N VAL A 243 17.79 -23.70 -7.40
CA VAL A 243 18.21 -22.75 -6.36
C VAL A 243 18.23 -21.37 -6.98
N TYR A 244 17.78 -20.37 -6.25
CA TYR A 244 17.98 -18.98 -6.68
C TYR A 244 18.35 -18.09 -5.51
N ASN A 245 19.07 -17.02 -5.82
CA ASN A 245 19.33 -15.92 -4.93
C ASN A 245 18.93 -14.60 -5.62
N ASP A 246 18.31 -13.71 -4.89
CA ASP A 246 17.85 -12.40 -5.37
C ASP A 246 18.17 -11.34 -4.30
N ILE A 247 19.17 -10.52 -4.60
CA ILE A 247 19.64 -9.44 -3.73
C ILE A 247 19.19 -8.11 -4.31
N ALA A 248 18.59 -7.25 -3.47
CA ALA A 248 18.18 -5.90 -3.85
C ALA A 248 18.70 -4.87 -2.84
N PHE A 249 19.16 -3.75 -3.35
CA PHE A 249 19.52 -2.58 -2.57
C PHE A 249 18.74 -1.38 -3.11
N ASP A 250 17.99 -0.72 -2.22
CA ASP A 250 17.19 0.46 -2.54
C ASP A 250 17.63 1.63 -1.66
N TYR A 251 17.92 2.77 -2.27
CA TYR A 251 18.20 4.02 -1.59
C TYR A 251 17.23 5.10 -2.04
N TYR A 252 16.54 5.70 -1.08
CA TYR A 252 15.56 6.75 -1.30
C TYR A 252 15.91 7.97 -0.47
N LYS A 253 15.85 9.15 -1.08
CA LYS A 253 16.01 10.43 -0.40
C LYS A 253 14.91 11.37 -0.86
N ALA A 254 14.22 11.98 0.09
CA ALA A 254 13.15 12.93 -0.20
C ALA A 254 13.27 14.21 0.62
N ARG A 255 12.71 15.26 0.08
CA ARG A 255 12.49 16.54 0.76
C ARG A 255 11.04 16.95 0.61
N THR A 256 10.39 17.22 1.73
CA THR A 256 9.01 17.71 1.78
C THR A 256 9.00 19.24 1.65
N SER A 257 7.95 19.77 1.05
CA SER A 257 7.74 21.23 0.95
C SER A 257 7.58 21.87 2.33
N SER A 258 8.21 23.01 2.54
CA SER A 258 8.07 23.80 3.76
C SER A 258 6.84 24.70 3.78
N PHE A 259 6.01 24.70 2.74
CA PHE A 259 4.70 25.39 2.73
C PHE A 259 3.70 24.81 3.74
N GLY A 260 3.95 23.60 4.27
CA GLY A 260 2.99 22.90 5.12
C GLY A 260 1.96 22.11 4.31
N ARG A 261 0.76 21.90 4.88
CA ARG A 261 -0.30 21.14 4.22
C ARG A 261 -0.99 21.98 3.17
N TRP A 262 -1.09 21.49 1.96
CA TRP A 262 -1.72 22.23 0.87
C TRP A 262 -3.19 22.55 1.14
N GLY A 263 -3.94 21.64 1.76
CA GLY A 263 -5.36 21.84 2.09
C GLY A 263 -5.61 22.97 3.08
N ASP A 264 -4.68 23.24 4.00
CA ASP A 264 -4.83 24.31 5.00
C ASP A 264 -4.81 25.70 4.35
N MET A 265 -4.22 25.82 3.16
CA MET A 265 -4.20 27.07 2.41
C MET A 265 -5.56 27.47 1.83
N ALA A 266 -6.48 26.50 1.69
CA ALA A 266 -7.86 26.79 1.30
C ALA A 266 -8.63 27.57 2.38
N LEU A 267 -8.15 27.59 3.62
CA LEU A 267 -8.75 28.31 4.74
C LEU A 267 -8.37 29.80 4.76
N ILE A 268 -7.29 30.18 4.06
CA ILE A 268 -6.81 31.54 4.02
C ILE A 268 -7.68 32.33 3.04
N SER A 269 -8.19 33.51 3.48
CA SER A 269 -8.95 34.38 2.62
C SER A 269 -8.10 34.89 1.44
N GLY A 270 -8.61 34.91 0.21
CA GLY A 270 -7.90 35.52 -0.92
C GLY A 270 -7.77 37.03 -0.83
N ALA A 271 -8.55 37.69 0.05
CA ALA A 271 -8.32 39.07 0.38
C ALA A 271 -7.03 39.29 1.18
N GLU A 272 -6.53 38.22 1.84
CA GLU A 272 -5.25 38.25 2.52
C GLU A 272 -4.10 38.23 1.51
N SER A 273 -3.21 39.22 1.57
CA SER A 273 -1.96 39.24 0.79
C SER A 273 -0.81 38.60 1.60
N PRO A 274 0.07 37.82 1.00
CA PRO A 274 1.29 37.35 1.66
C PRO A 274 2.28 38.50 1.95
N TYR A 275 2.08 39.67 1.32
CA TYR A 275 2.93 40.84 1.43
C TYR A 275 2.25 41.97 2.19
N ASP A 276 3.02 42.80 2.87
CA ASP A 276 2.56 44.06 3.45
C ASP A 276 2.44 45.15 2.41
N GLY A 277 2.04 46.38 2.85
CA GLY A 277 1.92 47.53 1.97
C GLY A 277 3.25 48.06 1.37
N GLN A 278 4.38 47.57 1.85
CA GLN A 278 5.73 47.86 1.36
C GLN A 278 6.31 46.76 0.46
N GLY A 279 5.55 45.69 0.22
CA GLY A 279 5.98 44.54 -0.59
C GLY A 279 6.86 43.54 0.14
N MET A 280 6.97 43.61 1.49
CA MET A 280 7.70 42.67 2.31
C MET A 280 6.80 41.53 2.72
N LEU A 281 7.36 40.28 2.84
CA LEU A 281 6.61 39.12 3.30
C LEU A 281 6.16 39.31 4.78
N ARG A 282 4.88 39.19 5.02
CA ARG A 282 4.32 39.20 6.38
C ARG A 282 4.53 37.86 7.06
N PRO A 283 4.95 37.82 8.33
CA PRO A 283 5.08 36.53 9.06
C PRO A 283 3.75 35.81 9.29
N PHE A 284 2.63 36.59 9.40
CA PHE A 284 1.30 36.07 9.68
C PHE A 284 0.27 36.56 8.66
N VAL A 285 -0.77 35.75 8.45
CA VAL A 285 -2.00 36.06 7.73
C VAL A 285 -3.19 35.72 8.62
N ASP A 286 -4.34 36.33 8.35
CA ASP A 286 -5.55 36.08 9.12
C ASP A 286 -6.35 34.91 8.58
N VAL A 287 -6.80 34.03 9.48
CA VAL A 287 -7.75 32.94 9.18
C VAL A 287 -8.88 32.98 10.20
N GLY A 288 -10.02 33.55 9.79
CA GLY A 288 -11.21 33.64 10.65
C GLY A 288 -11.00 34.45 11.95
N GLY A 289 -10.24 35.55 11.88
CA GLY A 289 -9.91 36.40 13.01
C GLY A 289 -8.73 35.90 13.86
N LYS A 290 -7.99 34.90 13.40
CA LYS A 290 -6.81 34.37 14.10
C LYS A 290 -5.57 34.51 13.23
N PRO A 291 -4.46 35.06 13.76
CA PRO A 291 -3.20 35.11 13.05
C PRO A 291 -2.62 33.68 12.94
N VAL A 292 -2.32 33.23 11.73
CA VAL A 292 -1.63 31.98 11.44
C VAL A 292 -0.32 32.26 10.69
N PRO A 293 0.72 31.41 10.81
CA PRO A 293 1.94 31.57 10.04
C PRO A 293 1.65 31.66 8.54
N ASN A 294 2.22 32.66 7.87
CA ASN A 294 2.09 32.84 6.43
C ASN A 294 2.90 31.74 5.71
N PRO A 295 2.28 30.86 4.92
CA PRO A 295 2.98 29.76 4.26
C PRO A 295 4.08 30.21 3.29
N VAL A 296 3.90 31.37 2.62
CA VAL A 296 4.89 31.94 1.71
C VAL A 296 6.12 32.45 2.47
N TYR A 297 5.90 33.11 3.61
CA TYR A 297 6.96 33.52 4.51
C TYR A 297 7.72 32.29 5.06
N GLU A 298 7.04 31.30 5.59
CA GLU A 298 7.66 30.05 6.09
C GLU A 298 8.50 29.34 5.02
N HIS A 299 8.03 29.35 3.77
CA HIS A 299 8.76 28.77 2.65
C HIS A 299 10.00 29.56 2.26
N SER A 300 10.02 30.88 2.46
CA SER A 300 11.19 31.71 2.17
C SER A 300 12.37 31.46 3.13
N LEU A 301 12.08 30.85 4.29
CA LEU A 301 13.06 30.50 5.31
C LEU A 301 13.82 29.21 4.94
N GLY A 302 14.93 28.95 5.64
CA GLY A 302 15.75 27.77 5.46
C GLY A 302 15.19 26.44 5.99
N SER A 303 13.95 26.43 6.53
CA SER A 303 13.31 25.25 7.11
C SER A 303 13.22 24.07 6.12
N PHE A 304 13.41 22.84 6.62
CA PHE A 304 13.30 21.64 5.79
C PHE A 304 12.89 20.41 6.59
N PHE A 305 12.23 19.48 5.89
CA PHE A 305 12.04 18.11 6.32
C PHE A 305 12.66 17.18 5.26
N LYS A 306 13.61 16.35 5.66
CA LYS A 306 14.32 15.42 4.78
C LYS A 306 14.20 13.99 5.30
N GLU A 307 13.97 13.06 4.38
CA GLU A 307 13.97 11.63 4.64
C GLU A 307 15.09 10.97 3.84
N ARG A 308 15.75 9.98 4.45
CA ARG A 308 16.69 9.07 3.78
C ARG A 308 16.39 7.65 4.24
N THR A 309 16.18 6.78 3.28
CA THR A 309 15.91 5.36 3.52
C THR A 309 16.88 4.53 2.71
N ALA A 310 17.53 3.57 3.36
CA ALA A 310 18.36 2.55 2.70
C ALA A 310 17.84 1.18 3.11
N THR A 311 17.61 0.31 2.13
CA THR A 311 17.06 -1.03 2.33
C THR A 311 17.90 -2.05 1.57
N LEU A 312 18.36 -3.08 2.27
CA LEU A 312 18.96 -4.28 1.70
C LEU A 312 18.00 -5.44 1.88
N THR A 313 17.72 -6.16 0.81
CA THR A 313 16.91 -7.38 0.80
C THR A 313 17.69 -8.49 0.15
N ASP A 314 17.76 -9.66 0.79
CA ASP A 314 18.35 -10.88 0.24
C ASP A 314 17.35 -12.02 0.35
N ARG A 315 17.10 -12.72 -0.73
CA ARG A 315 16.13 -13.81 -0.82
C ARG A 315 16.78 -15.03 -1.45
N LEU A 316 16.74 -16.13 -0.74
CA LEU A 316 17.23 -17.44 -1.21
C LEU A 316 16.04 -18.38 -1.33
N GLY A 317 15.93 -19.11 -2.43
CA GLY A 317 14.94 -20.16 -2.62
C GLY A 317 15.56 -21.45 -3.12
N LEU A 318 15.07 -22.56 -2.58
CA LEU A 318 15.44 -23.93 -2.95
C LEU A 318 14.17 -24.70 -3.32
N ARG A 319 14.21 -25.38 -4.43
CA ARG A 319 13.17 -26.34 -4.83
C ARG A 319 13.81 -27.65 -5.23
N ILE A 320 13.25 -28.75 -4.74
CA ILE A 320 13.67 -30.10 -5.07
C ILE A 320 12.42 -30.88 -5.49
N ASP A 321 12.39 -31.32 -6.76
CA ASP A 321 11.35 -32.23 -7.26
C ASP A 321 11.72 -33.66 -6.87
N LEU A 322 10.88 -34.29 -6.03
CA LEU A 322 11.07 -35.61 -5.47
C LEU A 322 10.19 -36.65 -6.22
N PRO A 323 10.48 -37.94 -6.10
CA PRO A 323 9.61 -38.98 -6.63
C PRO A 323 8.16 -38.89 -6.08
N TRP A 324 7.24 -39.57 -6.73
CA TRP A 324 5.82 -39.71 -6.36
C TRP A 324 5.03 -38.41 -6.32
N GLY A 325 5.42 -37.41 -7.11
CA GLY A 325 4.73 -36.13 -7.15
C GLY A 325 4.96 -35.23 -5.92
N LEU A 326 5.98 -35.53 -5.14
CA LEU A 326 6.41 -34.73 -4.01
C LEU A 326 7.36 -33.60 -4.47
N GLN A 327 7.29 -32.46 -3.83
CA GLN A 327 8.16 -31.32 -4.07
C GLN A 327 8.52 -30.65 -2.75
N PHE A 328 9.79 -30.58 -2.45
CA PHE A 328 10.29 -29.81 -1.32
C PHE A 328 10.59 -28.36 -1.76
N ASN A 329 10.09 -27.39 -1.02
CA ASN A 329 10.39 -25.98 -1.20
C ASN A 329 10.96 -25.40 0.10
N GLY A 330 12.09 -24.73 0.00
CA GLY A 330 12.71 -23.96 1.09
C GLY A 330 12.87 -22.51 0.68
N ASN A 331 12.64 -21.59 1.61
CA ASN A 331 12.86 -20.16 1.39
C ASN A 331 13.54 -19.53 2.59
N TYR A 332 14.35 -18.52 2.31
CA TYR A 332 14.94 -17.65 3.29
C TYR A 332 14.91 -16.22 2.78
N SER A 333 14.63 -15.28 3.66
CA SER A 333 14.62 -13.85 3.37
C SER A 333 15.27 -13.07 4.50
N TYR A 334 16.14 -12.15 4.13
CA TYR A 334 16.74 -11.18 5.02
C TYR A 334 16.41 -9.78 4.54
N VAL A 335 15.94 -8.91 5.45
CA VAL A 335 15.70 -7.51 5.16
C VAL A 335 16.37 -6.66 6.21
N ARG A 336 17.12 -5.65 5.78
CA ARG A 336 17.69 -4.62 6.65
C ARG A 336 17.38 -3.25 6.10
N GLN A 337 16.75 -2.41 6.93
CA GLN A 337 16.35 -1.07 6.55
C GLN A 337 16.82 -0.06 7.59
N PHE A 338 17.30 1.07 7.11
CA PHE A 338 17.61 2.25 7.91
C PHE A 338 16.81 3.43 7.35
N VAL A 339 16.13 4.13 8.24
CA VAL A 339 15.41 5.36 7.92
C VAL A 339 15.92 6.46 8.81
N ARG A 340 16.20 7.61 8.21
CA ARG A 340 16.57 8.82 8.93
C ARG A 340 15.72 9.98 8.46
N TYR A 341 15.13 10.68 9.41
CA TYR A 341 14.44 11.96 9.20
C TYR A 341 15.25 13.06 9.87
N ASP A 342 15.45 14.15 9.14
CA ASP A 342 16.02 15.40 9.61
C ASP A 342 14.97 16.50 9.44
N ASP A 343 14.50 17.09 10.53
CA ASP A 343 13.49 18.14 10.59
C ASP A 343 14.12 19.39 11.21
N PHE A 344 14.27 20.44 10.41
CA PHE A 344 14.81 21.72 10.82
C PHE A 344 13.76 22.81 10.65
N ARG A 345 13.53 23.55 11.70
CA ARG A 345 12.72 24.76 11.67
C ARG A 345 13.56 26.00 11.96
N SER A 346 13.49 26.95 11.05
CA SER A 346 14.23 28.21 11.12
C SER A 346 13.92 28.97 12.43
N PRO A 347 14.91 29.60 13.07
CA PRO A 347 14.68 30.49 14.23
C PRO A 347 13.82 31.72 13.86
N SER A 348 13.78 32.09 12.59
CA SER A 348 12.96 33.19 12.09
C SER A 348 11.53 32.77 11.76
N SER A 349 11.13 31.49 11.96
CA SER A 349 9.75 31.06 11.73
C SER A 349 8.76 31.86 12.57
N ALA A 350 7.62 32.16 11.99
CA ALA A 350 6.56 32.96 12.63
C ALA A 350 6.14 32.40 14.00
N ILE A 351 6.20 31.08 14.19
CA ILE A 351 5.86 30.45 15.47
C ILE A 351 6.76 30.86 16.63
N PHE A 352 7.97 31.35 16.36
CA PHE A 352 8.92 31.78 17.37
C PHE A 352 8.94 33.29 17.62
N LEU A 353 8.28 34.09 16.79
CA LEU A 353 8.34 35.54 16.87
C LEU A 353 7.75 36.13 18.18
N ALA A 354 6.88 35.39 18.85
CA ALA A 354 6.33 35.76 20.15
C ALA A 354 7.25 35.39 21.33
N ASN A 355 8.33 34.63 21.11
CA ASN A 355 9.21 34.21 22.18
C ASN A 355 10.12 35.35 22.62
N THR A 356 10.18 35.58 23.91
CA THR A 356 11.10 36.55 24.54
C THR A 356 12.51 35.92 24.75
N ASP A 357 12.58 34.60 24.90
CA ASP A 357 13.86 33.87 25.00
C ASP A 357 14.27 33.33 23.65
N LEU A 358 15.28 33.92 23.05
CA LEU A 358 15.85 33.49 21.76
C LEU A 358 16.42 32.05 21.80
N ARG A 359 16.73 31.51 23.00
CA ARG A 359 17.17 30.11 23.16
C ARG A 359 16.04 29.11 22.90
N ALA A 360 14.79 29.58 22.85
CA ALA A 360 13.66 28.76 22.48
C ALA A 360 13.42 28.70 20.96
N ASN A 361 14.10 29.57 20.18
CA ASN A 361 13.88 29.71 18.74
C ASN A 361 14.75 28.72 17.94
N GLY A 362 14.21 28.28 16.82
CA GLY A 362 14.90 27.35 15.93
C GLY A 362 15.04 25.94 16.52
N THR A 363 14.51 24.96 15.85
CA THR A 363 14.56 23.56 16.31
C THR A 363 15.19 22.65 15.26
N TYR A 364 15.87 21.62 15.74
CA TYR A 364 16.38 20.54 14.91
C TYR A 364 16.06 19.20 15.53
N HIS A 365 15.31 18.36 14.82
CA HIS A 365 14.92 17.02 15.26
C HIS A 365 15.50 15.96 14.34
N ILE A 366 16.02 14.90 14.94
CA ILE A 366 16.47 13.70 14.25
C ILE A 366 15.61 12.54 14.70
N ARG A 367 15.06 11.80 13.75
CA ARG A 367 14.45 10.49 14.00
C ARG A 367 15.20 9.45 13.20
N ARG A 368 15.59 8.37 13.85
CA ARG A 368 16.25 7.22 13.24
C ARG A 368 15.42 5.98 13.50
N SER A 369 15.26 5.14 12.51
CA SER A 369 14.60 3.85 12.63
C SER A 369 15.42 2.79 11.92
N GLY A 370 15.68 1.71 12.62
CA GLY A 370 16.28 0.50 12.07
C GLY A 370 15.27 -0.64 12.07
N TYR A 371 15.22 -1.40 10.99
CA TYR A 371 14.44 -2.62 10.90
C TYR A 371 15.32 -3.72 10.33
N THR A 372 15.31 -4.88 11.00
CA THR A 372 15.98 -6.09 10.51
C THR A 372 15.02 -7.25 10.67
N SER A 373 14.86 -8.05 9.63
CA SER A 373 14.06 -9.28 9.73
C SER A 373 14.72 -10.44 9.03
N TYR A 374 14.46 -11.61 9.58
CA TYR A 374 14.81 -12.91 9.06
C TYR A 374 13.52 -13.71 8.92
N GLU A 375 13.27 -14.29 7.77
CA GLU A 375 12.19 -15.25 7.58
C GLU A 375 12.75 -16.48 6.89
N GLY A 376 12.52 -17.66 7.48
CA GLY A 376 12.88 -18.92 6.90
C GLY A 376 11.70 -19.88 6.96
N GLY A 377 11.50 -20.66 5.91
CA GLY A 377 10.42 -21.62 5.86
C GLY A 377 10.71 -22.78 4.93
N ALA A 378 9.95 -23.84 5.13
CA ALA A 378 9.96 -24.99 4.23
C ALA A 378 8.54 -25.54 4.06
N SER A 379 8.27 -26.10 2.89
CA SER A 379 7.07 -26.90 2.63
C SER A 379 7.37 -28.16 1.85
N LEU A 380 6.49 -29.13 2.03
CA LEU A 380 6.40 -30.32 1.22
C LEU A 380 5.06 -30.28 0.51
N ASP A 381 5.11 -30.16 -0.81
CA ASP A 381 3.92 -30.15 -1.66
C ASP A 381 3.78 -31.52 -2.33
N HIS A 382 2.55 -32.01 -2.47
CA HIS A 382 2.25 -33.29 -3.06
C HIS A 382 1.13 -33.18 -4.08
N HIS A 383 1.35 -33.76 -5.23
CA HIS A 383 0.38 -33.87 -6.32
C HIS A 383 0.14 -35.33 -6.66
N ALA A 384 -1.09 -35.81 -6.53
CA ALA A 384 -1.47 -37.16 -6.81
C ALA A 384 -2.83 -37.25 -7.51
N ASN A 385 -3.01 -38.31 -8.30
CA ASN A 385 -4.30 -38.69 -8.83
C ASN A 385 -4.87 -39.81 -7.94
N ILE A 386 -5.95 -39.54 -7.24
CA ILE A 386 -6.55 -40.49 -6.29
C ILE A 386 -8.05 -40.59 -6.57
N ALA A 387 -8.59 -41.83 -6.62
CA ALA A 387 -10.03 -42.09 -6.71
C ALA A 387 -10.78 -41.25 -7.76
N ARG A 388 -10.31 -41.25 -9.01
CA ARG A 388 -10.85 -40.47 -10.14
C ARG A 388 -10.74 -38.95 -9.95
N GLY A 389 -9.97 -38.48 -8.97
CA GLY A 389 -9.75 -37.08 -8.68
C GLY A 389 -8.27 -36.71 -8.68
N ARG A 390 -8.02 -35.42 -8.61
CA ARG A 390 -6.69 -34.84 -8.44
C ARG A 390 -6.59 -34.24 -7.04
N LEU A 391 -5.60 -34.68 -6.27
CA LEU A 391 -5.24 -34.09 -4.99
C LEU A 391 -3.99 -33.21 -5.17
N ALA A 392 -4.05 -31.98 -4.68
CA ALA A 392 -2.90 -31.14 -4.43
C ALA A 392 -2.88 -30.80 -2.94
N SER A 393 -1.78 -31.06 -2.24
CA SER A 393 -1.67 -30.77 -0.82
C SER A 393 -0.32 -30.16 -0.50
N SER A 394 -0.26 -29.38 0.56
CA SER A 394 0.95 -28.71 1.04
C SER A 394 0.96 -28.73 2.56
N LEU A 395 2.08 -29.11 3.14
CA LEU A 395 2.37 -29.01 4.57
C LEU A 395 3.65 -28.22 4.74
N GLY A 396 3.65 -27.21 5.58
CA GLY A 396 4.85 -26.41 5.75
C GLY A 396 4.87 -25.61 7.05
N PHE A 397 6.00 -24.94 7.25
CA PHE A 397 6.18 -24.01 8.36
C PHE A 397 6.97 -22.79 7.91
N SER A 398 6.83 -21.67 8.62
CA SER A 398 7.72 -20.53 8.53
C SER A 398 8.01 -19.93 9.91
N LEU A 399 9.23 -19.46 10.07
CA LEU A 399 9.75 -18.76 11.23
C LEU A 399 10.09 -17.33 10.81
N PHE A 400 9.54 -16.37 11.51
CA PHE A 400 9.81 -14.95 11.30
C PHE A 400 10.40 -14.37 12.58
N ASP A 401 11.54 -13.68 12.46
CA ASP A 401 12.17 -12.89 13.54
C ASP A 401 12.41 -11.47 13.01
N GLY A 402 11.69 -10.51 13.55
CA GLY A 402 11.77 -9.09 13.20
C GLY A 402 12.23 -8.24 14.37
N HIS A 403 13.12 -7.33 14.10
CA HIS A 403 13.66 -6.41 15.09
C HIS A 403 13.53 -4.97 14.56
N ARG A 404 12.86 -4.13 15.34
CA ARG A 404 12.71 -2.70 15.02
C ARG A 404 13.27 -1.87 16.16
N THR A 405 14.09 -0.89 15.81
CA THR A 405 14.57 0.15 16.72
C THR A 405 14.13 1.51 16.23
N GLY A 406 13.83 2.41 17.15
CA GLY A 406 13.51 3.80 16.85
C GLY A 406 14.14 4.70 17.87
N GLU A 407 14.71 5.81 17.42
CA GLU A 407 15.29 6.86 18.24
C GLU A 407 14.82 8.21 17.72
N SER A 408 14.40 9.09 18.61
CA SER A 408 14.03 10.46 18.28
C SER A 408 14.60 11.38 19.32
N TYR A 409 15.31 12.40 18.89
CA TYR A 409 15.85 13.43 19.74
C TYR A 409 15.95 14.75 18.99
N GLY A 410 15.85 15.84 19.71
CA GLY A 410 15.89 17.17 19.13
C GLY A 410 16.43 18.19 20.10
N GLY A 411 16.82 19.33 19.56
CA GLY A 411 17.26 20.48 20.31
C GLY A 411 16.68 21.77 19.75
N ARG A 412 16.75 22.80 20.54
CA ARG A 412 16.29 24.17 20.27
C ARG A 412 17.41 25.18 20.52
N GLY A 413 17.18 26.42 20.14
CA GLY A 413 18.15 27.51 20.33
C GLY A 413 19.16 27.63 19.20
N ILE A 414 18.73 27.36 17.96
CA ILE A 414 19.54 27.60 16.76
C ILE A 414 19.43 29.08 16.40
N LEU A 415 20.57 29.76 16.22
CA LEU A 415 20.59 31.21 16.02
C LEU A 415 20.43 31.66 14.55
N SER A 416 20.68 30.78 13.59
CA SER A 416 20.66 31.13 12.16
C SER A 416 20.37 29.91 11.29
N ASP A 417 19.70 30.12 10.15
CA ASP A 417 19.47 29.09 9.13
C ASP A 417 20.76 28.47 8.57
N ARG A 418 21.90 29.18 8.65
CA ARG A 418 23.22 28.65 8.27
C ARG A 418 23.74 27.60 9.24
N MET A 419 23.18 27.56 10.46
CA MET A 419 23.52 26.59 11.52
C MET A 419 22.51 25.44 11.63
N ALA A 420 21.88 25.06 10.52
CA ALA A 420 20.83 24.03 10.48
C ALA A 420 21.40 22.63 10.72
N TYR A 421 21.87 22.36 11.95
CA TYR A 421 22.37 21.08 12.40
C TYR A 421 22.24 20.93 13.92
N ILE A 422 22.06 19.69 14.40
CA ILE A 422 21.81 19.38 15.81
C ILE A 422 22.92 19.89 16.77
N THR A 423 24.17 19.95 16.28
CA THR A 423 25.31 20.38 17.09
C THR A 423 25.22 21.86 17.50
N PHE A 424 24.44 22.66 16.78
CA PHE A 424 24.28 24.10 17.06
C PHE A 424 23.08 24.43 17.95
N THR A 425 22.38 23.39 18.46
CA THR A 425 21.33 23.60 19.46
C THR A 425 21.92 23.89 20.82
N GLN A 426 21.28 24.78 21.59
CA GLN A 426 21.75 25.17 22.94
C GLN A 426 21.16 24.33 24.07
N GLY A 427 20.08 23.60 23.78
CA GLY A 427 19.42 22.74 24.78
C GLY A 427 18.44 21.78 24.14
N TYR A 428 17.90 20.87 24.97
CA TYR A 428 16.84 19.97 24.50
C TYR A 428 15.58 20.73 24.19
N ASP A 429 14.84 20.22 23.19
CA ASP A 429 13.46 20.62 22.98
C ASP A 429 12.59 20.01 24.09
N THR A 430 12.18 20.84 25.05
CA THR A 430 11.37 20.41 26.19
C THR A 430 9.98 19.92 25.80
N LEU A 431 9.48 20.32 24.61
CA LEU A 431 8.21 19.85 24.08
C LEU A 431 8.32 18.46 23.44
N GLN A 432 9.54 18.02 23.07
CA GLN A 432 9.81 16.74 22.43
C GLN A 432 11.00 16.04 23.11
N ALA A 433 10.76 15.48 24.28
CA ALA A 433 11.78 14.71 24.99
C ALA A 433 12.37 13.58 24.12
N PRO A 434 13.66 13.26 24.27
CA PRO A 434 14.27 12.13 23.58
C PRO A 434 13.50 10.83 23.84
N THR A 435 13.27 10.08 22.80
CA THR A 435 12.59 8.78 22.89
C THR A 435 13.40 7.69 22.22
N ALA A 436 13.35 6.50 22.78
CA ALA A 436 13.89 5.30 22.14
C ALA A 436 12.91 4.15 22.33
N ASN A 437 12.80 3.32 21.31
CA ASN A 437 11.99 2.11 21.36
C ASN A 437 12.69 0.93 20.70
N ARG A 438 12.35 -0.26 21.16
CA ARG A 438 12.77 -1.53 20.57
C ARG A 438 11.59 -2.46 20.56
N LEU A 439 11.31 -3.05 19.41
CA LEU A 439 10.23 -4.01 19.23
C LEU A 439 10.80 -5.26 18.58
N TYR A 440 10.44 -6.42 19.14
CA TYR A 440 10.78 -7.73 18.62
C TYR A 440 9.50 -8.44 18.21
N GLU A 441 9.48 -8.96 17.00
CA GLU A 441 8.40 -9.80 16.49
C GLU A 441 8.96 -11.18 16.19
N ARG A 442 8.42 -12.21 16.85
CA ARG A 442 8.72 -13.61 16.58
C ARG A 442 7.45 -14.37 16.32
N THR A 443 7.36 -14.95 15.15
CA THR A 443 6.15 -15.68 14.74
C THR A 443 6.55 -17.03 14.13
N LEU A 444 6.02 -18.10 14.71
CA LEU A 444 5.99 -19.44 14.12
C LEU A 444 4.64 -19.63 13.45
N ARG A 445 4.65 -20.07 12.21
CA ARG A 445 3.48 -20.46 11.43
C ARG A 445 3.66 -21.91 10.97
N ILE A 446 2.65 -22.76 11.19
CA ILE A 446 2.55 -24.11 10.65
C ILE A 446 1.26 -24.15 9.83
N PHE A 447 1.32 -24.57 8.59
CA PHE A 447 0.17 -24.56 7.70
C PHE A 447 0.01 -25.88 6.96
N VAL A 448 -1.25 -26.21 6.69
CA VAL A 448 -1.65 -27.31 5.84
C VAL A 448 -2.71 -26.83 4.87
N ASN A 449 -2.54 -27.16 3.59
CA ASN A 449 -3.53 -26.87 2.56
C ASN A 449 -3.79 -28.16 1.77
N ALA A 450 -5.02 -28.34 1.32
CA ALA A 450 -5.40 -29.45 0.47
C ALA A 450 -6.47 -28.99 -0.52
N ASP A 451 -6.34 -29.35 -1.77
CA ASP A 451 -7.33 -29.18 -2.82
C ASP A 451 -7.57 -30.53 -3.49
N TYR A 452 -8.79 -31.02 -3.40
CA TYR A 452 -9.20 -32.24 -4.06
C TYR A 452 -10.32 -31.96 -5.06
N THR A 453 -10.07 -32.28 -6.32
CA THR A 453 -11.06 -32.15 -7.42
C THR A 453 -11.47 -33.54 -7.91
N PHE A 454 -12.73 -33.91 -7.68
CA PHE A 454 -13.31 -35.16 -8.14
C PHE A 454 -13.86 -35.04 -9.57
N ASN A 455 -13.51 -35.97 -10.45
CA ASN A 455 -13.94 -36.04 -11.87
C ASN A 455 -13.76 -34.72 -12.63
N ARG A 456 -12.89 -33.84 -12.20
CA ARG A 456 -12.74 -32.45 -12.70
C ARG A 456 -13.98 -31.57 -12.53
N ARG A 457 -15.02 -32.05 -11.81
CA ARG A 457 -16.31 -31.35 -11.64
C ARG A 457 -16.46 -30.72 -10.27
N TYR A 458 -16.36 -31.50 -9.23
CA TYR A 458 -16.59 -31.08 -7.85
C TYR A 458 -15.27 -31.00 -7.11
N GLY A 459 -15.09 -29.96 -6.33
CA GLY A 459 -13.87 -29.85 -5.55
C GLY A 459 -14.09 -29.29 -4.16
N ILE A 460 -13.13 -29.60 -3.30
CA ILE A 460 -13.04 -29.09 -1.95
C ILE A 460 -11.62 -28.61 -1.69
N MET A 461 -11.49 -27.37 -1.22
CA MET A 461 -10.23 -26.82 -0.71
C MET A 461 -10.35 -26.66 0.80
N LEU A 462 -9.28 -27.01 1.51
CA LEU A 462 -9.16 -26.86 2.96
C LEU A 462 -7.84 -26.18 3.27
N SER A 463 -7.86 -25.23 4.20
CA SER A 463 -6.67 -24.55 4.71
C SER A 463 -6.71 -24.53 6.22
N GLY A 464 -5.62 -24.89 6.87
CA GLY A 464 -5.40 -24.80 8.30
C GLY A 464 -4.09 -24.12 8.61
N ASN A 465 -4.06 -23.22 9.58
CA ASN A 465 -2.89 -22.44 9.93
C ASN A 465 -2.80 -22.22 11.44
N LEU A 466 -1.75 -22.74 12.06
CA LEU A 466 -1.42 -22.54 13.46
C LEU A 466 -0.36 -21.46 13.59
N ASN A 467 -0.66 -20.39 14.30
CA ASN A 467 0.25 -19.28 14.53
C ASN A 467 0.58 -19.16 16.02
N ARG A 468 1.86 -19.00 16.32
CA ARG A 468 2.36 -18.63 17.64
C ARG A 468 3.20 -17.38 17.52
N SER A 469 2.81 -16.30 18.19
CA SER A 469 3.50 -15.00 18.11
C SER A 469 3.64 -14.34 19.47
N ASN A 470 4.77 -13.66 19.67
CA ASN A 470 4.99 -12.83 20.87
C ASN A 470 4.24 -11.48 20.81
N LEU A 471 3.72 -11.10 19.64
CA LEU A 471 2.84 -9.93 19.52
C LEU A 471 1.46 -10.18 20.13
N LEU A 472 1.12 -11.44 20.42
CA LEU A 472 -0.11 -11.84 21.09
C LEU A 472 0.09 -11.79 22.61
N ALA A 473 -1.00 -11.44 23.30
CA ALA A 473 -1.02 -11.45 24.75
C ALA A 473 -0.73 -12.86 25.31
N PRO A 474 -0.07 -12.97 26.48
CA PRO A 474 0.45 -14.24 27.02
C PRO A 474 -0.53 -15.41 26.99
N ASP A 475 -1.78 -15.19 27.40
CA ASP A 475 -2.81 -16.23 27.48
C ASP A 475 -3.35 -16.65 26.11
N ASN A 476 -3.01 -15.91 25.06
CA ASN A 476 -3.54 -16.10 23.71
C ASN A 476 -2.44 -16.19 22.63
N ARG A 477 -1.20 -16.56 23.00
CA ARG A 477 -0.04 -16.59 22.08
C ARG A 477 -0.17 -17.54 20.91
N THR A 478 -1.02 -18.57 21.00
CA THR A 478 -1.25 -19.53 19.93
C THR A 478 -2.67 -19.42 19.41
N ARG A 479 -2.81 -19.33 18.08
CA ARG A 479 -4.09 -19.20 17.38
C ARG A 479 -4.15 -20.11 16.18
N PHE A 480 -5.31 -20.72 15.97
CA PHE A 480 -5.62 -21.53 14.81
C PHE A 480 -6.61 -20.80 13.91
N TYR A 481 -6.31 -20.77 12.62
CA TYR A 481 -7.15 -20.24 11.57
C TYR A 481 -7.44 -21.35 10.56
N TRP A 482 -8.63 -21.33 9.98
CA TRP A 482 -9.07 -22.35 9.05
C TRP A 482 -9.89 -21.74 7.93
N ALA A 483 -9.93 -22.40 6.78
CA ALA A 483 -10.86 -22.09 5.70
C ALA A 483 -11.24 -23.34 4.92
N GLY A 484 -12.43 -23.30 4.34
CA GLY A 484 -12.92 -24.30 3.40
C GLY A 484 -13.61 -23.63 2.22
N LYS A 485 -13.41 -24.19 1.02
CA LYS A 485 -14.06 -23.78 -0.23
C LYS A 485 -14.60 -25.01 -0.93
N LEU A 486 -15.89 -24.99 -1.22
CA LEU A 486 -16.54 -25.97 -2.10
C LEU A 486 -16.72 -25.33 -3.45
N TYR A 487 -16.38 -26.04 -4.52
CA TYR A 487 -16.57 -25.52 -5.85
C TYR A 487 -17.08 -26.58 -6.85
N TRP A 488 -17.82 -26.09 -7.84
CA TRP A 488 -18.37 -26.87 -8.91
C TRP A 488 -17.94 -26.30 -10.25
N ASN A 489 -17.18 -27.08 -11.00
CA ASN A 489 -16.75 -26.76 -12.37
C ASN A 489 -17.85 -27.18 -13.36
N VAL A 490 -18.86 -26.32 -13.52
CA VAL A 490 -20.10 -26.58 -14.29
C VAL A 490 -19.79 -26.87 -15.75
N HIS A 491 -18.76 -26.24 -16.31
CA HIS A 491 -18.34 -26.42 -17.71
C HIS A 491 -17.89 -27.87 -18.04
N ASN A 492 -17.60 -28.68 -17.03
CA ASN A 492 -17.25 -30.11 -17.21
C ASN A 492 -18.47 -31.03 -17.15
N GLU A 493 -19.68 -30.46 -16.98
CA GLU A 493 -20.89 -31.28 -16.99
C GLU A 493 -21.28 -31.68 -18.42
N PRO A 494 -21.76 -32.92 -18.65
CA PRO A 494 -22.08 -33.42 -19.99
C PRO A 494 -23.14 -32.61 -20.72
N TRP A 495 -24.04 -31.96 -19.97
CA TRP A 495 -25.16 -31.17 -20.51
C TRP A 495 -24.76 -29.74 -20.88
N LEU A 496 -23.57 -29.25 -20.45
CA LEU A 496 -23.09 -27.88 -20.73
C LEU A 496 -21.86 -27.90 -21.66
N LYS A 497 -21.88 -28.69 -22.71
CA LYS A 497 -20.81 -28.67 -23.71
C LYS A 497 -20.99 -27.46 -24.64
N ASN A 498 -20.12 -26.48 -24.48
CA ASN A 498 -20.08 -25.29 -25.34
C ASN A 498 -18.61 -24.92 -25.63
N ASP A 499 -18.23 -24.89 -26.89
CA ASP A 499 -16.85 -24.61 -27.32
C ASP A 499 -16.40 -23.19 -26.92
N ARG A 500 -17.32 -22.24 -26.79
CA ARG A 500 -17.03 -20.87 -26.39
C ARG A 500 -16.81 -20.72 -24.89
N LEU A 501 -17.37 -21.61 -24.06
CA LEU A 501 -17.23 -21.61 -22.62
C LEU A 501 -16.05 -22.47 -22.20
N LYS A 502 -14.92 -21.87 -21.83
CA LYS A 502 -13.71 -22.58 -21.43
C LYS A 502 -13.73 -23.01 -19.96
N ALA A 503 -14.30 -22.17 -19.09
CA ALA A 503 -14.49 -22.47 -17.68
C ALA A 503 -15.73 -21.79 -17.14
N LEU A 504 -16.47 -22.47 -16.27
CA LEU A 504 -17.51 -21.91 -15.41
C LEU A 504 -17.42 -22.65 -14.06
N ARG A 505 -17.06 -21.91 -13.05
CA ARG A 505 -16.94 -22.40 -11.68
C ARG A 505 -17.88 -21.63 -10.77
N LEU A 506 -18.70 -22.37 -10.01
CA LEU A 506 -19.46 -21.82 -8.88
C LEU A 506 -18.79 -22.26 -7.60
N TYR A 507 -18.77 -21.39 -6.59
CA TYR A 507 -18.15 -21.74 -5.31
C TYR A 507 -18.84 -21.10 -4.10
N LEU A 508 -18.65 -21.76 -2.96
CA LEU A 508 -18.97 -21.29 -1.62
C LEU A 508 -17.73 -21.43 -0.76
N GLU A 509 -17.41 -20.41 0.00
CA GLU A 509 -16.27 -20.47 0.92
C GLU A 509 -16.59 -19.87 2.28
N ALA A 510 -15.90 -20.38 3.29
CA ALA A 510 -15.92 -19.82 4.63
C ALA A 510 -14.57 -20.04 5.30
N GLY A 511 -14.17 -19.13 6.19
CA GLY A 511 -12.91 -19.25 6.90
C GLY A 511 -12.67 -18.16 7.91
N THR A 512 -11.57 -18.29 8.62
CA THR A 512 -11.14 -17.34 9.64
C THR A 512 -9.75 -16.85 9.36
N THR A 513 -9.51 -15.57 9.67
CA THR A 513 -8.19 -14.95 9.66
C THR A 513 -8.11 -13.96 10.83
N GLY A 514 -6.93 -13.41 11.10
CA GLY A 514 -6.76 -12.53 12.24
C GLY A 514 -5.85 -11.35 12.00
N VAL A 515 -5.88 -10.42 12.96
CA VAL A 515 -4.97 -9.29 13.03
C VAL A 515 -4.76 -8.85 14.48
N VAL A 516 -3.57 -8.40 14.79
CA VAL A 516 -3.22 -7.86 16.12
C VAL A 516 -3.55 -6.36 16.16
N PRO A 517 -4.59 -5.93 16.91
CA PRO A 517 -4.98 -4.52 16.99
C PRO A 517 -4.29 -3.76 18.11
N PHE A 518 -3.58 -4.45 18.99
CA PHE A 518 -2.97 -3.93 20.22
C PHE A 518 -1.45 -3.93 20.13
N SER A 519 -0.84 -3.13 20.98
CA SER A 519 0.61 -3.05 21.14
C SER A 519 1.09 -3.90 22.33
N TYR A 520 2.40 -4.09 22.43
CA TYR A 520 3.00 -4.78 23.56
C TYR A 520 2.68 -4.12 24.91
N THR A 521 2.50 -2.80 24.91
CA THR A 521 2.14 -2.01 26.10
C THR A 521 0.75 -2.29 26.64
N ASP A 522 -0.15 -2.86 25.84
CA ASP A 522 -1.53 -3.14 26.28
C ASP A 522 -1.61 -4.41 27.16
N PHE A 523 -0.61 -5.29 27.14
CA PHE A 523 -0.59 -6.54 27.89
C PHE A 523 0.67 -6.74 28.75
N THR A 524 1.60 -5.77 28.77
CA THR A 524 2.78 -5.76 29.64
C THR A 524 2.75 -4.55 30.57
N ASN A 525 3.45 -4.66 31.68
CA ASN A 525 3.64 -3.53 32.58
C ASN A 525 4.42 -2.42 31.86
N THR A 526 3.84 -1.25 31.80
CA THR A 526 4.46 -0.05 31.26
C THR A 526 4.61 0.99 32.36
N TYR A 527 5.81 1.55 32.47
CA TYR A 527 6.11 2.57 33.43
C TYR A 527 6.35 3.90 32.76
N THR A 528 5.76 4.95 33.29
CA THR A 528 6.07 6.34 32.92
C THR A 528 6.90 6.94 34.02
N ASN A 529 8.03 7.53 33.65
CA ASN A 529 8.81 8.35 34.57
C ASN A 529 8.14 9.73 34.61
N ASN A 530 7.61 10.10 35.76
CA ASN A 530 7.11 11.45 35.99
C ASN A 530 8.23 12.34 36.50
N ILE A 531 8.58 13.33 35.73
CA ILE A 531 9.46 14.44 36.12
C ILE A 531 8.59 15.69 36.38
N ASN A 532 7.35 15.52 36.78
CA ASN A 532 6.47 16.66 37.04
C ASN A 532 6.46 17.01 38.52
N ASP A 533 6.48 18.30 38.81
CA ASP A 533 6.54 18.95 40.12
C ASP A 533 5.39 18.61 41.10
N GLU A 534 4.36 17.84 40.66
CA GLU A 534 3.16 17.51 41.44
C GLU A 534 3.39 16.46 42.54
N TYR A 535 4.48 15.69 42.50
CA TYR A 535 4.80 14.67 43.50
C TYR A 535 6.22 14.79 44.02
N ILE A 536 6.47 15.86 44.76
CA ILE A 536 7.76 16.10 45.37
C ILE A 536 7.88 15.26 46.65
N TYR A 537 8.62 14.15 46.55
CA TYR A 537 9.16 13.47 47.73
C TYR A 537 10.66 13.73 47.81
N ASN A 538 11.07 14.49 48.83
CA ASN A 538 12.49 14.83 49.13
C ASN A 538 13.31 15.46 47.99
N TYR A 539 12.92 16.61 47.44
CA TYR A 539 13.72 17.48 46.56
C TYR A 539 14.25 16.85 45.24
N TYR A 540 14.29 15.54 45.12
CA TYR A 540 14.71 14.81 43.90
C TYR A 540 13.72 13.72 43.59
N GLN A 541 12.85 13.98 42.63
CA GLN A 541 11.88 12.98 42.20
C GLN A 541 12.28 12.30 40.95
N ILE A 542 12.70 11.09 41.08
CA ILE A 542 12.70 10.10 40.06
C ILE A 542 11.74 8.99 40.54
N GLY A 543 10.47 9.12 40.17
CA GLY A 543 9.48 8.08 40.37
C GLY A 543 9.00 7.53 39.05
N SER A 544 8.87 6.23 38.96
CA SER A 544 8.15 5.59 37.86
C SER A 544 6.83 5.03 38.38
N ARG A 545 5.74 5.30 37.69
CA ARG A 545 4.43 4.70 37.94
C ARG A 545 3.98 3.84 36.81
N LEU A 546 3.19 2.82 37.09
CA LEU A 546 2.48 2.08 36.05
C LEU A 546 1.54 3.02 35.31
N SER A 547 1.67 3.09 33.99
CA SER A 547 0.89 4.02 33.15
C SER A 547 -0.48 3.47 32.77
N ALA A 548 -0.61 2.15 32.66
CA ALA A 548 -1.86 1.47 32.32
C ALA A 548 -1.91 0.09 32.95
N LYS A 549 -3.11 -0.40 33.26
CA LYS A 549 -3.34 -1.76 33.72
C LYS A 549 -3.17 -2.74 32.55
N PRO A 550 -2.21 -3.68 32.62
CA PRO A 550 -2.01 -4.64 31.54
C PRO A 550 -3.17 -5.64 31.45
N ASN A 551 -3.45 -6.16 30.27
CA ASN A 551 -4.43 -7.21 30.05
C ASN A 551 -3.80 -8.39 29.30
N THR A 552 -3.37 -9.42 30.03
CA THR A 552 -2.77 -10.64 29.46
C THR A 552 -3.75 -11.51 28.67
N ARG A 553 -5.07 -11.25 28.81
CA ARG A 553 -6.15 -12.02 28.15
C ARG A 553 -6.60 -11.43 26.84
N LEU A 554 -5.98 -10.37 26.33
CA LEU A 554 -6.34 -9.77 25.06
C LEU A 554 -6.31 -10.80 23.92
N LYS A 555 -7.39 -10.83 23.15
CA LYS A 555 -7.52 -11.66 21.95
C LYS A 555 -7.25 -10.84 20.71
N PRO A 556 -6.58 -11.37 19.68
CA PRO A 556 -6.52 -10.70 18.40
C PRO A 556 -7.92 -10.54 17.80
N VAL A 557 -8.08 -9.53 16.96
CA VAL A 557 -9.27 -9.44 16.12
C VAL A 557 -9.30 -10.70 15.26
N THR A 558 -10.42 -11.41 15.29
CA THR A 558 -10.65 -12.59 14.47
C THR A 558 -11.78 -12.28 13.49
N MET A 559 -11.48 -12.37 12.22
CA MET A 559 -12.45 -12.16 11.14
C MET A 559 -12.97 -13.50 10.66
N LEU A 560 -14.29 -13.71 10.77
CA LEU A 560 -15.02 -14.79 10.12
C LEU A 560 -15.48 -14.26 8.76
N MET A 561 -15.12 -14.95 7.72
CA MET A 561 -15.42 -14.62 6.33
C MET A 561 -16.29 -15.71 5.74
N TRP A 562 -17.21 -15.35 4.85
CA TRP A 562 -17.85 -16.26 3.93
C TRP A 562 -18.18 -15.53 2.63
N ALA A 563 -18.14 -16.27 1.54
CA ALA A 563 -18.44 -15.76 0.23
C ALA A 563 -19.08 -16.82 -0.66
N ALA A 564 -19.83 -16.35 -1.64
CA ALA A 564 -20.39 -17.15 -2.72
C ALA A 564 -20.09 -16.46 -4.03
N GLY A 565 -19.55 -17.18 -5.01
CA GLY A 565 -19.12 -16.56 -6.26
C GLY A 565 -19.20 -17.49 -7.46
N ALA A 566 -18.97 -16.85 -8.60
CA ALA A 566 -18.91 -17.48 -9.93
C ALA A 566 -17.75 -16.91 -10.72
N ASP A 567 -16.94 -17.80 -11.30
CA ASP A 567 -15.87 -17.49 -12.26
C ASP A 567 -16.23 -18.08 -13.61
N MET A 568 -16.23 -17.26 -14.65
CA MET A 568 -16.50 -17.69 -16.01
C MET A 568 -15.38 -17.21 -16.93
N THR A 569 -14.84 -18.12 -17.74
CA THR A 569 -13.85 -17.84 -18.77
C THR A 569 -14.39 -18.30 -20.12
N THR A 570 -14.44 -17.40 -21.07
CA THR A 570 -14.78 -17.66 -22.46
C THR A 570 -13.52 -17.71 -23.33
N GLU A 571 -13.66 -17.82 -24.64
CA GLU A 571 -12.50 -17.72 -25.56
C GLU A 571 -11.80 -16.36 -25.53
N THR A 572 -12.53 -15.31 -25.22
CA THR A 572 -12.09 -13.92 -25.35
C THR A 572 -12.19 -13.13 -24.05
N GLY A 573 -12.97 -13.64 -23.08
CA GLY A 573 -13.31 -12.88 -21.88
C GLY A 573 -13.21 -13.67 -20.59
N HIS A 574 -13.15 -12.92 -19.51
CA HIS A 574 -13.17 -13.42 -18.14
C HIS A 574 -14.18 -12.61 -17.33
N PHE A 575 -15.01 -13.31 -16.52
CA PHE A 575 -16.04 -12.73 -15.68
C PHE A 575 -15.96 -13.34 -14.29
N HIS A 576 -15.96 -12.48 -13.29
CA HIS A 576 -15.97 -12.86 -11.88
C HIS A 576 -17.07 -12.08 -11.17
N ALA A 577 -17.87 -12.78 -10.38
CA ALA A 577 -18.88 -12.18 -9.52
C ALA A 577 -18.86 -12.86 -8.15
N GLU A 578 -18.80 -12.07 -7.09
CA GLU A 578 -18.75 -12.60 -5.73
C GLU A 578 -19.56 -11.74 -4.77
N PHE A 579 -20.38 -12.39 -3.94
CA PHE A 579 -20.99 -11.81 -2.75
C PHE A 579 -20.23 -12.28 -1.52
N TYR A 580 -19.88 -11.37 -0.61
CA TYR A 580 -19.13 -11.68 0.59
C TYR A 580 -19.70 -11.00 1.84
N ARG A 581 -19.45 -11.62 3.01
CA ARG A 581 -19.66 -11.02 4.31
C ARG A 581 -18.55 -11.38 5.27
N ASN A 582 -17.87 -10.36 5.80
CA ASN A 582 -16.78 -10.47 6.75
C ASN A 582 -17.22 -9.91 8.09
N SER A 583 -17.01 -10.67 9.18
CA SER A 583 -17.35 -10.27 10.54
C SER A 583 -16.13 -10.34 11.44
N ALA A 584 -15.53 -9.19 11.75
CA ALA A 584 -14.33 -9.06 12.57
C ALA A 584 -14.70 -8.78 14.03
N ARG A 585 -14.50 -9.78 14.90
CA ARG A 585 -14.83 -9.76 16.34
C ARG A 585 -13.61 -9.43 17.18
N ASN A 586 -13.81 -9.23 18.49
CA ASN A 586 -12.77 -8.91 19.47
C ASN A 586 -12.05 -7.58 19.15
N GLN A 587 -12.80 -6.56 18.76
CA GLN A 587 -12.24 -5.23 18.53
C GLN A 587 -11.54 -4.73 19.79
N LEU A 588 -10.48 -3.95 19.62
CA LEU A 588 -9.80 -3.30 20.76
C LEU A 588 -10.61 -2.11 21.24
N VAL A 589 -10.94 -2.10 22.51
CA VAL A 589 -11.61 -1.00 23.18
C VAL A 589 -10.82 -0.60 24.45
N VAL A 590 -10.99 0.64 24.87
CA VAL A 590 -10.41 1.11 26.14
C VAL A 590 -11.55 1.22 27.16
N THR A 591 -11.51 0.37 28.17
CA THR A 591 -12.52 0.31 29.23
C THR A 591 -12.13 1.22 30.37
N PRO A 592 -13.02 2.10 30.87
CA PRO A 592 -12.77 2.83 32.10
C PRO A 592 -12.71 1.86 33.28
N LEU A 593 -11.86 2.16 34.23
CA LEU A 593 -11.72 1.40 35.46
C LEU A 593 -12.13 2.25 36.67
N PRO A 594 -12.60 1.62 37.77
CA PRO A 594 -12.76 2.31 39.04
C PRO A 594 -11.46 2.92 39.53
N ALA A 595 -11.49 4.13 40.03
CA ALA A 595 -10.29 4.83 40.51
C ALA A 595 -9.54 4.09 41.63
N ILE A 596 -10.21 3.22 42.38
CA ILE A 596 -9.63 2.38 43.44
C ILE A 596 -8.57 1.40 42.90
N ASP A 597 -8.61 1.06 41.61
CA ASP A 597 -7.61 0.21 40.95
C ASP A 597 -6.25 0.91 40.74
N GLY A 598 -6.18 2.20 40.98
CA GLY A 598 -4.98 3.02 40.68
C GLY A 598 -4.75 3.27 39.18
N PHE A 599 -5.69 2.86 38.33
CA PHE A 599 -5.68 3.05 36.88
C PHE A 599 -7.01 3.59 36.41
N TYR A 600 -6.98 4.46 35.41
CA TYR A 600 -8.20 5.03 34.84
C TYR A 600 -8.77 4.15 33.71
N THR A 601 -7.93 3.41 33.02
CA THR A 601 -8.33 2.66 31.83
C THR A 601 -7.56 1.35 31.68
N GLN A 602 -8.18 0.39 30.96
CA GLN A 602 -7.55 -0.86 30.55
C GLN A 602 -7.95 -1.18 29.11
N ALA A 603 -7.02 -1.73 28.33
CA ALA A 603 -7.34 -2.30 27.04
C ALA A 603 -8.17 -3.58 27.20
N ALA A 604 -9.24 -3.71 26.44
CA ALA A 604 -10.15 -4.85 26.46
C ALA A 604 -10.64 -5.21 25.06
N ASN A 605 -11.25 -6.37 24.91
CA ASN A 605 -11.92 -6.76 23.67
C ASN A 605 -13.43 -6.47 23.77
N GLY A 606 -14.00 -5.88 22.71
CA GLY A 606 -15.42 -5.61 22.64
C GLY A 606 -15.89 -5.30 21.22
N GLY A 607 -17.14 -5.66 20.91
CA GLY A 607 -17.77 -5.35 19.65
C GLY A 607 -17.27 -6.10 18.41
N LYS A 608 -17.90 -5.83 17.29
CA LYS A 608 -17.57 -6.39 15.97
C LYS A 608 -17.78 -5.38 14.84
N VAL A 609 -16.99 -5.55 13.78
CA VAL A 609 -17.13 -4.85 12.50
C VAL A 609 -17.65 -5.84 11.47
N ILE A 610 -18.65 -5.43 10.70
CA ILE A 610 -19.26 -6.26 9.66
C ILE A 610 -19.10 -5.53 8.33
N ASN A 611 -18.50 -6.21 7.34
CA ASN A 611 -18.42 -5.77 5.96
C ASN A 611 -19.23 -6.73 5.09
N THR A 612 -20.24 -6.23 4.40
CA THR A 612 -21.02 -7.00 3.44
C THR A 612 -20.91 -6.33 2.09
N GLY A 613 -20.59 -7.09 1.06
CA GLY A 613 -20.36 -6.51 -0.24
C GLY A 613 -20.54 -7.46 -1.41
N PHE A 614 -20.42 -6.86 -2.59
CA PHE A 614 -20.49 -7.53 -3.87
C PHE A 614 -19.35 -7.01 -4.75
N GLU A 615 -18.66 -7.93 -5.42
CA GLU A 615 -17.60 -7.62 -6.39
C GLU A 615 -17.96 -8.20 -7.75
N LEU A 616 -17.69 -7.43 -8.80
CA LEU A 616 -17.88 -7.83 -10.18
C LEU A 616 -16.67 -7.38 -10.99
N THR A 617 -16.04 -8.31 -11.70
CA THR A 617 -15.04 -7.96 -12.72
C THR A 617 -15.38 -8.67 -14.02
N ALA A 618 -15.21 -7.97 -15.11
CA ALA A 618 -15.43 -8.52 -16.43
C ALA A 618 -14.41 -7.95 -17.41
N SER A 619 -13.89 -8.78 -18.27
CA SER A 619 -13.08 -8.38 -19.42
C SER A 619 -13.47 -9.23 -20.61
N ASP A 620 -13.60 -8.61 -21.77
CA ASP A 620 -13.89 -9.33 -23.00
C ASP A 620 -13.39 -8.57 -24.22
N ARG A 621 -13.18 -9.31 -25.29
CA ARG A 621 -12.96 -8.74 -26.61
C ARG A 621 -14.28 -8.30 -27.21
N LEU A 622 -14.49 -6.99 -27.22
CA LEU A 622 -15.74 -6.40 -27.69
C LEU A 622 -15.91 -6.53 -29.19
N PHE A 623 -14.77 -6.44 -29.94
CA PHE A 623 -14.85 -6.38 -31.37
C PHE A 623 -13.48 -6.67 -32.02
N THR A 624 -13.51 -7.36 -33.16
CA THR A 624 -12.32 -7.59 -34.03
C THR A 624 -12.72 -7.44 -35.48
N TYR A 625 -12.08 -6.51 -36.19
CA TYR A 625 -12.25 -6.32 -37.60
C TYR A 625 -10.93 -6.06 -38.32
N LYS A 626 -10.57 -6.91 -39.27
CA LYS A 626 -9.26 -6.86 -39.95
C LYS A 626 -8.08 -6.81 -38.99
N ASN A 627 -7.41 -5.64 -38.90
CA ASN A 627 -6.24 -5.40 -38.05
C ASN A 627 -6.56 -4.57 -36.82
N VAL A 628 -7.82 -4.38 -36.48
CA VAL A 628 -8.29 -3.64 -35.29
C VAL A 628 -8.94 -4.63 -34.34
N SER A 629 -8.53 -4.61 -33.10
CA SER A 629 -9.23 -5.26 -31.98
C SER A 629 -9.53 -4.25 -30.90
N VAL A 630 -10.69 -4.38 -30.27
CA VAL A 630 -11.08 -3.59 -29.11
C VAL A 630 -11.44 -4.54 -27.98
N ASP A 631 -10.69 -4.44 -26.90
CA ASP A 631 -10.93 -5.16 -25.66
C ASP A 631 -11.48 -4.17 -24.63
N GLY A 632 -12.49 -4.58 -23.86
CA GLY A 632 -13.07 -3.80 -22.77
C GLY A 632 -12.94 -4.53 -21.45
N TRP A 633 -12.82 -3.78 -20.36
CA TRP A 633 -12.84 -4.33 -19.03
C TRP A 633 -13.62 -3.43 -18.07
N MET A 634 -14.20 -4.05 -17.04
CA MET A 634 -14.82 -3.35 -15.93
C MET A 634 -14.53 -4.06 -14.62
N ALA A 635 -14.45 -3.29 -13.56
CA ALA A 635 -14.25 -3.78 -12.21
C ALA A 635 -15.09 -2.94 -11.25
N MET A 636 -15.95 -3.56 -10.46
CA MET A 636 -16.92 -2.88 -9.58
C MET A 636 -16.93 -3.55 -8.20
N ARG A 637 -17.11 -2.73 -7.18
CA ARG A 637 -17.34 -3.18 -5.81
C ARG A 637 -18.40 -2.32 -5.14
N TYR A 638 -19.34 -2.98 -4.50
CA TYR A 638 -20.22 -2.40 -3.49
C TYR A 638 -19.83 -2.95 -2.12
N ASN A 639 -19.70 -2.10 -1.11
CA ASN A 639 -19.36 -2.52 0.25
C ASN A 639 -20.13 -1.71 1.29
N HIS A 640 -20.82 -2.38 2.16
CA HIS A 640 -21.50 -1.80 3.31
C HIS A 640 -20.81 -2.21 4.60
N ASN A 641 -20.39 -1.21 5.39
CA ASN A 641 -19.73 -1.41 6.66
C ASN A 641 -20.68 -1.10 7.80
N GLY A 642 -20.70 -1.96 8.80
CA GLY A 642 -21.49 -1.79 10.02
C GLY A 642 -20.70 -2.13 11.27
N MET A 643 -21.09 -1.53 12.40
CA MET A 643 -20.63 -1.90 13.74
C MET A 643 -21.77 -2.57 14.50
N ALA A 644 -21.44 -3.58 15.30
CA ALA A 644 -22.41 -4.27 16.14
C ALA A 644 -21.78 -4.69 17.47
N ASP A 645 -22.63 -5.00 18.44
CA ASP A 645 -22.23 -5.41 19.81
C ASP A 645 -21.28 -4.39 20.45
N ILE A 646 -21.59 -3.09 20.28
CA ILE A 646 -20.78 -1.98 20.80
C ILE A 646 -21.01 -1.93 22.32
N PRO A 647 -19.95 -1.94 23.16
CA PRO A 647 -20.11 -1.81 24.60
C PRO A 647 -20.84 -0.51 24.99
N ALA A 648 -21.73 -0.55 25.97
CA ALA A 648 -22.58 0.59 26.36
C ALA A 648 -21.77 1.85 26.74
N TYR A 649 -20.67 1.68 27.50
CA TYR A 649 -19.78 2.79 27.87
C TYR A 649 -19.09 3.44 26.66
N PHE A 650 -18.95 2.70 25.55
CA PHE A 650 -18.39 3.24 24.31
C PHE A 650 -19.42 4.08 23.58
N ASN A 651 -20.70 3.73 23.68
CA ASN A 651 -21.80 4.51 23.09
C ASN A 651 -21.97 5.88 23.72
N GLU A 652 -21.86 6.00 25.05
CA GLU A 652 -22.12 7.25 25.78
C GLU A 652 -21.01 8.28 25.61
N ASN A 653 -19.73 7.86 25.65
CA ASN A 653 -18.59 8.79 25.70
C ASN A 653 -17.89 9.01 24.35
N VAL A 654 -18.07 8.12 23.41
CA VAL A 654 -17.26 8.06 22.19
C VAL A 654 -18.10 8.27 20.93
N LEU A 655 -19.37 7.81 20.91
CA LEU A 655 -20.25 7.97 19.76
C LEU A 655 -20.74 9.42 19.59
N ASN A 656 -20.84 10.17 20.67
CA ASN A 656 -21.27 11.58 20.60
C ASN A 656 -20.22 12.55 20.07
N LYS A 657 -18.97 12.15 19.94
CA LYS A 657 -17.91 13.12 19.55
C LYS A 657 -16.85 12.71 18.51
N GLN A 658 -16.52 11.47 18.21
CA GLN A 658 -15.47 11.22 17.19
C GLN A 658 -15.38 9.83 16.48
N PRO A 659 -15.66 8.64 17.02
CA PRO A 659 -15.30 7.38 16.34
C PRO A 659 -16.23 6.96 15.21
N LEU A 660 -17.51 7.32 15.25
CA LEU A 660 -18.42 7.11 14.12
C LEU A 660 -18.00 7.94 12.91
N MET A 661 -17.47 9.16 13.15
CA MET A 661 -16.90 10.01 12.11
C MET A 661 -15.67 9.35 11.47
N MET A 662 -14.81 8.70 12.25
CA MET A 662 -13.60 8.05 11.73
C MET A 662 -13.88 6.69 11.07
N TYR A 663 -14.94 5.99 11.46
CA TYR A 663 -15.26 4.66 10.96
C TYR A 663 -15.66 4.64 9.48
N GLY A 664 -16.38 5.65 9.02
CA GLY A 664 -16.79 5.80 7.61
C GLY A 664 -15.79 6.56 6.72
N MET A 665 -14.75 7.16 7.31
CA MET A 665 -13.80 7.99 6.56
C MET A 665 -12.90 7.14 5.68
N GLY A 666 -12.79 7.56 4.41
CA GLY A 666 -11.92 6.90 3.43
C GLY A 666 -12.45 5.57 2.90
N GLN A 667 -13.71 5.21 3.18
CA GLN A 667 -14.36 4.04 2.58
C GLN A 667 -15.53 4.43 1.68
N SER A 668 -15.39 4.10 0.42
CA SER A 668 -16.48 4.24 -0.55
C SER A 668 -17.48 3.09 -0.40
N THR A 669 -18.78 3.42 -0.44
CA THR A 669 -19.84 2.43 -0.56
C THR A 669 -19.79 1.73 -1.91
N PHE A 670 -19.57 2.49 -2.98
CA PHE A 670 -19.41 1.96 -4.33
C PHE A 670 -18.12 2.49 -4.96
N ARG A 671 -17.40 1.61 -5.65
CA ARG A 671 -16.27 1.94 -6.49
C ARG A 671 -16.35 1.11 -7.77
N GLY A 672 -16.16 1.76 -8.91
CA GLY A 672 -16.14 1.09 -10.20
C GLY A 672 -15.15 1.73 -11.14
N SER A 673 -14.52 0.91 -11.97
CA SER A 673 -13.63 1.34 -13.03
C SER A 673 -14.05 0.66 -14.32
N ILE A 674 -13.96 1.39 -15.41
CA ILE A 674 -14.21 0.90 -16.77
C ILE A 674 -13.03 1.31 -17.64
N GLY A 675 -12.54 0.40 -18.44
CA GLY A 675 -11.46 0.70 -19.38
C GLY A 675 -11.61 -0.01 -20.71
N TRP A 676 -10.86 0.46 -21.67
CA TRP A 676 -10.83 -0.09 -23.02
C TRP A 676 -9.42 -0.04 -23.59
N LEU A 677 -9.14 -0.95 -24.52
CA LEU A 677 -7.91 -1.06 -25.26
C LEU A 677 -8.24 -1.29 -26.75
N MET A 678 -7.71 -0.45 -27.60
CA MET A 678 -7.76 -0.62 -29.05
C MET A 678 -6.37 -0.93 -29.57
N ALA A 679 -6.20 -2.05 -30.23
CA ALA A 679 -4.98 -2.39 -30.94
C ALA A 679 -5.22 -2.28 -32.47
N TRP A 680 -4.34 -1.51 -33.15
CA TRP A 680 -4.36 -1.34 -34.60
C TRP A 680 -2.96 -1.53 -35.17
N LYS A 681 -2.73 -2.64 -35.87
CA LYS A 681 -1.42 -3.04 -36.37
C LYS A 681 -0.34 -3.05 -35.26
N LYS A 682 0.54 -2.05 -35.23
CA LYS A 682 1.60 -1.86 -34.23
C LYS A 682 1.28 -0.75 -33.22
N TRP A 683 0.11 -0.15 -33.31
CA TRP A 683 -0.35 0.91 -32.42
C TRP A 683 -1.28 0.34 -31.34
N GLY A 684 -1.17 0.86 -30.16
CA GLY A 684 -2.10 0.65 -29.06
C GLY A 684 -2.61 1.99 -28.56
N LEU A 685 -3.91 2.07 -28.28
CA LEU A 685 -4.59 3.21 -27.69
C LEU A 685 -5.53 2.68 -26.64
N GLY A 686 -5.57 3.28 -25.47
CA GLY A 686 -6.49 2.84 -24.42
C GLY A 686 -6.73 3.91 -23.38
N GLY A 687 -7.74 3.68 -22.55
CA GLY A 687 -8.09 4.60 -21.47
C GLY A 687 -9.01 3.97 -20.44
N SER A 688 -9.15 4.65 -19.30
CA SER A 688 -10.01 4.19 -18.21
C SER A 688 -10.64 5.33 -17.43
N PHE A 689 -11.81 5.04 -16.85
CA PHE A 689 -12.54 5.90 -15.94
C PHE A 689 -12.75 5.19 -14.61
N THR A 690 -12.76 5.92 -13.51
CA THR A 690 -13.06 5.41 -12.18
C THR A 690 -14.12 6.27 -11.51
N GLY A 691 -15.17 5.63 -11.01
CA GLY A 691 -16.21 6.24 -10.20
C GLY A 691 -16.13 5.77 -8.74
N VAL A 692 -16.30 6.70 -7.80
CA VAL A 692 -16.33 6.42 -6.36
C VAL A 692 -17.51 7.16 -5.76
N THR A 693 -18.36 6.47 -4.98
CA THR A 693 -19.47 7.10 -4.28
C THR A 693 -19.54 6.67 -2.82
N GLY A 694 -20.18 7.49 -1.99
CA GLY A 694 -20.42 7.17 -0.58
C GLY A 694 -19.16 7.23 0.30
N ASN A 695 -18.05 7.75 -0.22
CA ASN A 695 -16.88 8.04 0.61
C ASN A 695 -17.24 9.16 1.61
N LYS A 696 -17.03 8.92 2.92
CA LYS A 696 -17.35 9.89 3.97
C LYS A 696 -16.12 10.72 4.29
N VAL A 697 -16.28 12.03 4.20
CA VAL A 697 -15.27 13.03 4.60
C VAL A 697 -15.87 13.96 5.65
N VAL A 698 -15.05 14.36 6.62
CA VAL A 698 -15.44 15.34 7.62
C VAL A 698 -15.23 16.74 7.04
N ASP A 699 -16.25 17.56 7.11
CA ASP A 699 -16.13 19.00 6.83
C ASP A 699 -15.76 19.73 8.13
N TYR A 700 -14.50 20.04 8.28
CA TYR A 700 -13.98 20.77 9.43
C TYR A 700 -14.20 22.30 9.31
N LEU A 701 -14.66 22.77 8.14
CA LEU A 701 -15.02 24.19 7.96
C LEU A 701 -16.35 24.52 8.64
N THR A 702 -17.15 23.49 8.96
CA THR A 702 -18.38 23.68 9.73
C THR A 702 -18.12 23.46 11.21
N ALA A 703 -18.71 24.31 12.06
CA ALA A 703 -18.61 24.17 13.52
C ALA A 703 -19.15 22.81 14.03
N THR A 704 -19.94 22.11 13.21
CA THR A 704 -20.57 20.83 13.54
C THR A 704 -19.75 19.62 13.11
N HIS A 705 -18.61 19.81 12.39
CA HIS A 705 -17.81 18.73 11.81
C HIS A 705 -18.68 17.68 11.07
N ALA A 706 -19.58 18.17 10.21
CA ALA A 706 -20.55 17.31 9.53
C ALA A 706 -19.87 16.33 8.57
N LEU A 707 -20.40 15.10 8.51
CA LEU A 707 -19.99 14.09 7.54
C LEU A 707 -20.68 14.33 6.19
N HIS A 708 -19.90 14.56 5.17
CA HIS A 708 -20.37 14.67 3.79
C HIS A 708 -19.98 13.47 2.96
N SER A 709 -20.82 13.12 1.98
CA SER A 709 -20.48 12.13 0.97
C SER A 709 -19.63 12.78 -0.11
N ASP A 710 -18.45 12.25 -0.34
CA ASP A 710 -17.55 12.63 -1.42
C ASP A 710 -17.71 11.66 -2.59
N ASN A 711 -18.46 12.09 -3.59
CA ASN A 711 -18.61 11.34 -4.84
C ASN A 711 -17.60 11.86 -5.85
N ARG A 712 -16.92 10.96 -6.53
CA ARG A 712 -15.85 11.28 -7.47
C ARG A 712 -16.00 10.49 -8.76
N LEU A 713 -15.85 11.18 -9.88
CA LEU A 713 -15.67 10.60 -11.20
C LEU A 713 -14.32 11.09 -11.75
N GLN A 714 -13.50 10.16 -12.22
CA GLN A 714 -12.13 10.43 -12.61
C GLN A 714 -11.83 9.82 -13.97
N TRP A 715 -11.26 10.59 -14.88
CA TRP A 715 -10.61 10.06 -16.06
C TRP A 715 -9.23 9.57 -15.66
N SER A 716 -9.14 8.26 -15.39
CA SER A 716 -7.99 7.67 -14.70
C SER A 716 -6.77 7.54 -15.60
N SER A 717 -6.95 7.14 -16.87
CA SER A 717 -5.83 7.03 -17.82
C SER A 717 -6.26 7.23 -19.26
N LEU A 718 -5.34 7.71 -20.07
CA LEU A 718 -5.38 7.70 -21.53
C LEU A 718 -3.96 7.48 -22.03
N TRP A 719 -3.74 6.56 -22.94
CA TRP A 719 -2.40 6.29 -23.46
C TRP A 719 -2.41 5.94 -24.94
N LEU A 720 -1.29 6.25 -25.60
CA LEU A 720 -0.99 5.91 -26.98
C LEU A 720 0.42 5.31 -27.01
N GLY A 721 0.58 4.15 -27.62
CA GLY A 721 1.88 3.49 -27.72
C GLY A 721 2.13 2.83 -29.07
N ARG A 722 3.39 2.54 -29.34
CA ARG A 722 3.80 1.85 -30.56
C ARG A 722 5.06 1.01 -30.32
N THR A 723 5.09 -0.17 -30.94
CA THR A 723 6.28 -1.03 -31.00
C THR A 723 6.90 -0.98 -32.39
N LEU A 724 8.17 -0.61 -32.45
CA LEU A 724 8.98 -0.59 -33.67
C LEU A 724 9.97 -1.76 -33.59
N LYS A 725 9.93 -2.67 -34.53
CA LYS A 725 10.91 -3.76 -34.66
C LYS A 725 11.93 -3.40 -35.72
N PHE A 726 13.19 -3.58 -35.39
CA PHE A 726 14.31 -3.33 -36.29
C PHE A 726 14.94 -4.67 -36.72
N LYS A 727 15.53 -4.68 -37.91
CA LYS A 727 16.40 -5.76 -38.41
C LYS A 727 17.88 -5.36 -38.22
N SER A 728 18.20 -4.76 -37.08
CA SER A 728 19.53 -4.31 -36.77
C SER A 728 20.27 -5.34 -35.92
N LYS A 729 21.60 -5.42 -36.03
CA LYS A 729 22.44 -6.25 -35.16
C LYS A 729 22.47 -5.71 -33.70
N TYR A 730 22.18 -4.43 -33.51
CA TYR A 730 22.36 -3.73 -32.24
C TYR A 730 21.06 -3.40 -31.53
N VAL A 731 19.95 -3.28 -32.23
CA VAL A 731 18.63 -2.94 -31.65
C VAL A 731 17.58 -3.88 -32.21
N ASP A 732 16.94 -4.63 -31.35
CA ASP A 732 15.87 -5.56 -31.72
C ASP A 732 14.52 -4.83 -31.82
N ASN A 733 14.16 -4.09 -30.77
CA ASN A 733 12.92 -3.31 -30.80
C ASN A 733 13.00 -2.05 -29.92
N ILE A 734 12.18 -1.07 -30.28
CA ILE A 734 11.89 0.11 -29.46
C ILE A 734 10.38 0.14 -29.23
N GLN A 735 10.00 0.20 -27.98
CA GLN A 735 8.63 0.46 -27.57
C GLN A 735 8.56 1.84 -26.93
N TRP A 736 7.59 2.63 -27.31
CA TRP A 736 7.34 3.91 -26.67
C TRP A 736 5.84 4.05 -26.36
N MET A 737 5.54 4.77 -25.30
CA MET A 737 4.20 5.06 -24.85
C MET A 737 4.11 6.48 -24.31
N LEU A 738 3.12 7.21 -24.77
CA LEU A 738 2.71 8.49 -24.18
C LEU A 738 1.46 8.23 -23.34
N GLN A 739 1.49 8.58 -22.06
CA GLN A 739 0.41 8.31 -21.14
C GLN A 739 0.07 9.55 -20.32
N GLY A 740 -1.23 9.82 -20.18
CA GLY A 740 -1.78 10.73 -19.19
C GLY A 740 -2.50 9.93 -18.10
N SER A 741 -2.24 10.22 -16.84
CA SER A 741 -2.95 9.64 -15.70
C SER A 741 -3.59 10.73 -14.86
N ASN A 742 -4.75 10.41 -14.27
CA ASN A 742 -5.56 11.36 -13.48
C ASN A 742 -5.88 12.66 -14.24
N LEU A 743 -6.35 12.54 -15.47
CA LEU A 743 -6.48 13.66 -16.39
C LEU A 743 -7.52 14.69 -15.93
N LEU A 744 -8.69 14.22 -15.49
CA LEU A 744 -9.77 15.04 -14.98
C LEU A 744 -10.43 14.35 -13.78
N THR A 745 -10.75 15.15 -12.76
CA THR A 745 -11.48 14.67 -11.59
C THR A 745 -12.65 15.58 -11.30
N TRP A 746 -13.88 15.04 -11.31
CA TRP A 746 -15.07 15.68 -10.80
C TRP A 746 -15.33 15.18 -9.39
N ARG A 747 -15.58 16.09 -8.46
CA ARG A 747 -15.78 15.79 -7.05
C ARG A 747 -16.95 16.57 -6.48
N SER A 748 -17.78 15.92 -5.65
CA SER A 748 -18.93 16.58 -5.01
C SER A 748 -18.57 17.29 -3.70
N ALA A 749 -17.56 16.81 -2.97
CA ALA A 749 -17.13 17.43 -1.74
C ALA A 749 -16.23 18.65 -1.97
N ARG A 750 -16.30 19.62 -1.05
CA ARG A 750 -15.33 20.71 -0.94
C ARG A 750 -14.00 20.17 -0.45
N VAL A 751 -12.95 21.01 -0.45
CA VAL A 751 -11.59 20.62 -0.02
C VAL A 751 -11.63 19.84 1.30
N PRO A 752 -11.18 18.59 1.36
CA PRO A 752 -11.01 17.92 2.63
C PRO A 752 -9.83 18.55 3.37
N GLU A 753 -10.03 18.93 4.61
CA GLU A 753 -8.94 19.34 5.49
C GLU A 753 -7.87 18.24 5.63
N GLY A 754 -6.64 18.67 5.83
CA GLY A 754 -5.52 17.78 6.12
C GLY A 754 -4.91 17.10 4.89
N ILE A 755 -5.29 17.48 3.67
CA ILE A 755 -4.59 17.04 2.46
C ILE A 755 -3.21 17.69 2.43
N CYS A 756 -2.16 16.87 2.50
CA CYS A 756 -0.78 17.35 2.43
C CYS A 756 -0.43 17.86 1.02
N TYR A 757 -0.95 17.22 -0.01
CA TYR A 757 -0.66 17.51 -1.42
C TYR A 757 -1.92 17.46 -2.28
N PRO A 758 -2.01 18.28 -3.35
CA PRO A 758 -3.13 18.24 -4.29
C PRO A 758 -3.10 16.95 -5.11
N LEU A 759 -4.25 16.58 -5.67
CA LEU A 759 -4.31 15.58 -6.73
C LEU A 759 -3.36 15.97 -7.87
N THR A 760 -2.64 14.99 -8.42
CA THR A 760 -1.62 15.26 -9.43
C THR A 760 -2.01 14.57 -10.73
N ARG A 761 -2.05 15.35 -11.82
CA ARG A 761 -2.07 14.84 -13.19
C ARG A 761 -0.65 14.50 -13.58
N SER A 762 -0.44 13.37 -14.22
CA SER A 762 0.87 13.02 -14.78
C SER A 762 0.78 12.79 -16.28
N PHE A 763 1.79 13.27 -16.99
CA PHE A 763 2.02 12.99 -18.41
C PHE A 763 3.38 12.36 -18.54
N THR A 764 3.39 11.08 -18.94
CA THR A 764 4.61 10.27 -18.98
C THR A 764 4.91 9.86 -20.41
N LEU A 765 6.14 10.12 -20.85
CA LEU A 765 6.72 9.51 -22.03
C LEU A 765 7.64 8.38 -21.58
N SER A 766 7.28 7.15 -21.90
CA SER A 766 8.06 5.96 -21.61
C SER A 766 8.69 5.42 -22.89
N ALA A 767 9.94 5.00 -22.81
CA ALA A 767 10.64 4.32 -23.89
C ALA A 767 11.39 3.10 -23.34
N SER A 768 11.28 1.98 -24.05
CA SER A 768 12.02 0.76 -23.78
C SER A 768 12.76 0.35 -25.04
N ILE A 769 14.08 0.23 -24.94
CA ILE A 769 14.98 -0.14 -26.04
C ILE A 769 15.59 -1.48 -25.69
N MET A 770 15.40 -2.47 -26.54
CA MET A 770 15.94 -3.80 -26.40
C MET A 770 17.08 -3.99 -27.41
N PHE A 771 18.25 -4.39 -26.90
CA PHE A 771 19.47 -4.59 -27.66
C PHE A 771 19.77 -6.08 -27.85
#